data_32bec7a1216cc18de29f6d93e530f102
#
_entry.id   32bec7a1216cc18de29f6d93e530f102
#
_cell.length_a   1.000
_cell.length_b   1.000
_cell.length_c   1.000
_cell.angle_alpha   90.00
_cell.angle_beta   90.00
_cell.angle_gamma   90.00
#
_symmetry.space_group_name_H-M   'P 1'
#
loop_
_entity.id
_entity.type
_entity.pdbx_description
1 polymer ?
#
loop_
_entity_poly.entity_id
_entity_poly.type
_entity_poly.pdbx_seq_one_letter_code
_entity_poly.pdbx_strand_id
1 'polypeptide(L)'
;MTGQTLHFFAGKGGVGKTTLAAAFALGLSEKAPEEKILLISSDDVRALSDLLKKNLSGRPTKLLAAKGEGGVFAAEFDPRTALESFKEFRPALDQVVGRGKLLTEEDLRTLLSHLPAGTEELVGLFELMGYLESGSFQRIVVDLAPSNQTLHLLERPQSLKKFLTVARTAEKATGKAKKPPLTDGFLDELTARIDRLAALLKNPSTTAVHLVALAEPAPEGQTRWLFSELREREMPVTEVLVNQVEDGVGCPACQGRRGLQAPHVRKLQQMDKNVPVHFIARRELPPRGVEGLKALATEWFAGRESKPLEFSPAEGPPALVRAPSMPPIAAPPLHPTRLIFFVGQGGVGKSSCAAAAAVTLTEKEGPVLLISTDPAHSLSEILLSRLTDTESQVKGTKGLYARELDSRAWFNSLRKRVKETTDAVFESAGNKGEVAYDREVLKNLFDAAPVDSEDLAALSALSDALIQERFKRIVVDPSPAGEVVRLVQLPDAVRPWLSALLGVLVKYRSKGMGDLADQVSLLIKKVKRFEEALLSANEVRFIVVSRGEELAIPKTERLVQYLQSRKLAVERVLVNRVLPKSTCAKCENRRRNELAAAKIFEKKLGVPLTVAPALGRHPAGLRELKAFRTSWYALSAPAKIKAA
;
A
#
# COMPACT_ATOMS: atom_id res chain seq x y z
N MET A 1 -3.28 -5.63 30.76
CA MET A 1 -2.99 -6.05 29.41
C MET A 1 -4.12 -6.91 28.90
N THR A 2 -4.46 -6.65 27.68
CA THR A 2 -5.62 -7.17 26.99
C THR A 2 -5.60 -8.70 26.93
N GLY A 3 -6.72 -9.32 27.31
CA GLY A 3 -6.93 -10.77 27.18
C GLY A 3 -7.12 -11.26 25.75
N GLN A 4 -6.94 -10.34 24.74
CA GLN A 4 -7.10 -10.67 23.34
C GLN A 4 -6.01 -11.64 22.88
N THR A 5 -6.40 -12.53 21.96
CA THR A 5 -5.52 -13.55 21.37
C THR A 5 -4.94 -13.11 20.03
N LEU A 6 -5.58 -12.16 19.33
CA LEU A 6 -5.20 -11.69 18.00
C LEU A 6 -4.94 -10.18 18.01
N HIS A 7 -3.73 -9.77 17.69
CA HIS A 7 -3.28 -8.38 17.70
C HIS A 7 -2.85 -7.95 16.31
N PHE A 8 -3.53 -6.96 15.73
CA PHE A 8 -3.20 -6.39 14.43
C PHE A 8 -2.51 -5.04 14.56
N PHE A 9 -1.37 -4.86 13.91
CA PHE A 9 -0.68 -3.57 13.78
C PHE A 9 -1.02 -2.96 12.44
N ALA A 10 -1.88 -1.95 12.42
CA ALA A 10 -2.36 -1.25 11.24
C ALA A 10 -1.80 0.17 11.14
N GLY A 11 -1.77 0.75 9.96
CA GLY A 11 -1.32 2.12 9.73
C GLY A 11 -0.65 2.31 8.36
N LYS A 12 -0.30 3.55 8.04
CA LYS A 12 0.40 3.91 6.80
C LYS A 12 1.73 3.17 6.65
N GLY A 13 2.19 3.00 5.40
CA GLY A 13 3.55 2.52 5.15
C GLY A 13 4.62 3.45 5.75
N GLY A 14 5.65 2.87 6.37
CA GLY A 14 6.79 3.63 6.94
C GLY A 14 6.58 4.24 8.32
N VAL A 15 5.43 4.04 8.97
CA VAL A 15 5.18 4.55 10.33
C VAL A 15 5.85 3.71 11.43
N GLY A 16 6.36 2.52 11.10
CA GLY A 16 7.05 1.63 12.05
C GLY A 16 6.21 0.47 12.57
N LYS A 17 5.15 0.05 11.86
CA LYS A 17 4.30 -1.09 12.22
C LYS A 17 5.08 -2.34 12.56
N THR A 18 5.91 -2.83 11.63
CA THR A 18 6.74 -4.02 11.79
C THR A 18 7.62 -3.97 13.04
N THR A 19 8.22 -2.81 13.30
CA THR A 19 9.07 -2.60 14.47
C THR A 19 8.28 -2.70 15.76
N LEU A 20 7.10 -2.07 15.80
CA LEU A 20 6.25 -2.07 17.00
C LEU A 20 5.56 -3.41 17.20
N ALA A 21 5.12 -4.08 16.14
CA ALA A 21 4.57 -5.45 16.22
C ALA A 21 5.61 -6.43 16.80
N ALA A 22 6.85 -6.37 16.30
CA ALA A 22 7.92 -7.22 16.81
C ALA A 22 8.30 -6.90 18.27
N ALA A 23 8.42 -5.62 18.62
CA ALA A 23 8.66 -5.22 20.01
C ALA A 23 7.50 -5.64 20.92
N PHE A 24 6.26 -5.49 20.47
CA PHE A 24 5.07 -5.93 21.23
C PHE A 24 5.08 -7.43 21.51
N ALA A 25 5.33 -8.25 20.48
CA ALA A 25 5.42 -9.71 20.65
C ALA A 25 6.49 -10.13 21.67
N LEU A 26 7.67 -9.48 21.60
CA LEU A 26 8.76 -9.73 22.56
C LEU A 26 8.38 -9.28 23.97
N GLY A 27 7.75 -8.12 24.13
CA GLY A 27 7.30 -7.62 25.42
C GLY A 27 6.16 -8.47 26.03
N LEU A 28 5.28 -9.01 25.20
CA LEU A 28 4.28 -9.98 25.67
C LEU A 28 4.93 -11.25 26.23
N SER A 29 5.97 -11.76 25.55
CA SER A 29 6.69 -12.96 26.01
C SER A 29 7.42 -12.75 27.35
N GLU A 30 7.86 -11.52 27.63
CA GLU A 30 8.44 -11.20 28.95
C GLU A 30 7.37 -11.23 30.07
N LYS A 31 6.13 -10.81 29.76
CA LYS A 31 5.02 -10.77 30.73
C LYS A 31 4.29 -12.09 30.87
N ALA A 32 4.28 -12.91 29.83
CA ALA A 32 3.65 -14.23 29.80
C ALA A 32 4.66 -15.27 29.25
N PRO A 33 5.69 -15.62 30.02
CA PRO A 33 6.80 -16.44 29.53
C PRO A 33 6.43 -17.88 29.19
N GLU A 34 5.28 -18.36 29.61
CA GLU A 34 4.77 -19.71 29.32
C GLU A 34 3.96 -19.75 28.01
N GLU A 35 3.55 -18.59 27.47
CA GLU A 35 2.76 -18.51 26.24
C GLU A 35 3.65 -18.66 24.99
N LYS A 36 3.15 -19.36 23.98
CA LYS A 36 3.68 -19.38 22.61
C LYS A 36 3.04 -18.21 21.84
N ILE A 37 3.86 -17.29 21.41
CA ILE A 37 3.44 -16.09 20.69
C ILE A 37 3.92 -16.19 19.25
N LEU A 38 3.02 -16.08 18.28
CA LEU A 38 3.36 -16.01 16.86
C LEU A 38 3.38 -14.55 16.40
N LEU A 39 4.50 -14.13 15.86
CA LEU A 39 4.63 -12.87 15.13
C LEU A 39 4.63 -13.18 13.63
N ILE A 40 3.66 -12.65 12.88
CA ILE A 40 3.58 -12.85 11.44
C ILE A 40 3.47 -11.52 10.71
N SER A 41 4.18 -11.37 9.59
CA SER A 41 4.07 -10.21 8.71
C SER A 41 3.39 -10.60 7.40
N SER A 42 2.42 -9.79 7.00
CA SER A 42 1.77 -9.87 5.69
C SER A 42 2.38 -8.91 4.65
N ASP A 43 3.51 -8.26 4.97
CA ASP A 43 4.21 -7.37 4.04
C ASP A 43 5.09 -8.19 3.08
N ASP A 44 4.85 -8.13 1.79
CA ASP A 44 5.58 -8.86 0.73
C ASP A 44 7.09 -8.57 0.67
N VAL A 45 7.59 -7.63 1.44
CA VAL A 45 8.93 -7.04 1.28
C VAL A 45 9.94 -7.60 2.29
N ARG A 46 9.75 -8.76 2.89
CA ARG A 46 10.66 -9.36 3.89
C ARG A 46 11.07 -8.38 5.01
N ALA A 47 10.13 -7.53 5.42
CA ALA A 47 10.40 -6.47 6.38
C ALA A 47 10.77 -7.01 7.76
N LEU A 48 10.17 -8.11 8.16
CA LEU A 48 10.40 -8.75 9.43
C LEU A 48 11.75 -9.47 9.46
N SER A 49 12.11 -10.18 8.39
CA SER A 49 13.43 -10.81 8.21
C SER A 49 14.58 -9.79 8.34
N ASP A 50 14.44 -8.64 7.66
CA ASP A 50 15.42 -7.56 7.70
C ASP A 50 15.54 -6.93 9.09
N LEU A 51 14.42 -6.73 9.76
CA LEU A 51 14.35 -6.16 11.10
C LEU A 51 15.00 -7.08 12.14
N LEU A 52 14.68 -8.38 12.06
CA LEU A 52 15.18 -9.39 12.99
C LEU A 52 16.59 -9.89 12.65
N LYS A 53 17.12 -9.55 11.47
CA LYS A 53 18.38 -10.08 10.91
C LYS A 53 18.37 -11.61 10.83
N LYS A 54 17.21 -12.20 10.52
CA LYS A 54 17.00 -13.64 10.35
C LYS A 54 16.24 -13.91 9.06
N ASN A 55 16.59 -14.95 8.35
CA ASN A 55 15.82 -15.37 7.18
C ASN A 55 14.59 -16.16 7.67
N LEU A 56 13.42 -15.57 7.51
CA LEU A 56 12.15 -16.17 7.85
C LEU A 56 11.49 -16.78 6.59
N SER A 57 10.62 -17.74 6.82
CA SER A 57 9.78 -18.36 5.80
C SER A 57 8.31 -18.27 6.18
N GLY A 58 7.41 -18.84 5.39
CA GLY A 58 5.99 -18.99 5.72
C GLY A 58 5.74 -19.88 6.94
N ARG A 59 6.72 -20.66 7.40
CA ARG A 59 6.59 -21.52 8.58
C ARG A 59 7.11 -20.84 9.84
N PRO A 60 6.38 -20.94 10.98
CA PRO A 60 6.81 -20.37 12.24
C PRO A 60 8.21 -20.87 12.67
N THR A 61 9.14 -19.93 12.85
CA THR A 61 10.51 -20.19 13.29
C THR A 61 10.71 -19.61 14.69
N LYS A 62 11.25 -20.37 15.62
CA LYS A 62 11.48 -19.90 17.00
C LYS A 62 12.54 -18.80 17.03
N LEU A 63 12.16 -17.62 17.52
CA LEU A 63 13.03 -16.45 17.67
C LEU A 63 13.65 -16.37 19.04
N LEU A 64 12.83 -16.58 20.06
CA LEU A 64 13.17 -16.45 21.46
C LEU A 64 12.55 -17.61 22.22
N ALA A 65 13.38 -18.29 23.01
CA ALA A 65 12.90 -19.25 24.00
C ALA A 65 12.53 -18.52 25.30
N ALA A 66 11.44 -18.90 25.92
CA ALA A 66 11.02 -18.45 27.23
C ALA A 66 10.85 -19.67 28.16
N LYS A 67 10.02 -19.61 29.19
CA LYS A 67 9.85 -20.71 30.15
C LYS A 67 9.10 -21.88 29.50
N GLY A 68 9.59 -23.07 29.67
CA GLY A 68 8.99 -24.30 29.11
C GLY A 68 9.00 -24.32 27.58
N GLU A 69 7.84 -24.53 26.99
CA GLU A 69 7.64 -24.44 25.52
C GLU A 69 7.32 -23.01 25.02
N GLY A 70 7.12 -22.07 25.93
CA GLY A 70 6.81 -20.68 25.61
C GLY A 70 7.88 -19.96 24.80
N GLY A 71 7.55 -18.78 24.34
CA GLY A 71 8.46 -17.90 23.60
C GLY A 71 7.84 -17.29 22.36
N VAL A 72 8.68 -16.60 21.60
CA VAL A 72 8.25 -15.92 20.36
C VAL A 72 8.69 -16.73 19.15
N PHE A 73 7.75 -16.97 18.27
CA PHE A 73 7.94 -17.55 16.95
C PHE A 73 7.64 -16.48 15.90
N ALA A 74 8.35 -16.50 14.77
CA ALA A 74 8.08 -15.58 13.68
C ALA A 74 7.96 -16.29 12.33
N ALA A 75 7.10 -15.74 11.48
CA ALA A 75 6.92 -16.16 10.11
C ALA A 75 6.68 -14.93 9.22
N GLU A 76 7.04 -15.03 7.95
CA GLU A 76 6.61 -14.10 6.90
C GLU A 76 5.64 -14.84 5.99
N PHE A 77 4.48 -14.25 5.80
CA PHE A 77 3.47 -14.83 4.92
C PHE A 77 3.99 -14.87 3.48
N ASP A 78 3.95 -16.04 2.84
CA ASP A 78 4.26 -16.19 1.43
C ASP A 78 2.97 -16.47 0.64
N PRO A 79 2.48 -15.47 -0.11
CA PRO A 79 1.27 -15.62 -0.92
C PRO A 79 1.32 -16.82 -1.88
N ARG A 80 2.51 -17.18 -2.38
CA ARG A 80 2.69 -18.28 -3.33
C ARG A 80 2.44 -19.64 -2.68
N THR A 81 2.92 -19.81 -1.45
CA THR A 81 2.69 -21.04 -0.67
C THR A 81 1.22 -21.17 -0.30
N ALA A 82 0.58 -20.06 0.02
CA ALA A 82 -0.85 -20.01 0.29
C ALA A 82 -1.70 -20.43 -0.92
N LEU A 83 -1.36 -19.96 -2.11
CA LEU A 83 -2.02 -20.39 -3.35
C LEU A 83 -1.83 -21.88 -3.66
N GLU A 84 -0.72 -22.48 -3.23
CA GLU A 84 -0.53 -23.93 -3.36
C GLU A 84 -1.55 -24.72 -2.54
N SER A 85 -1.87 -24.28 -1.34
CA SER A 85 -2.97 -24.84 -0.54
C SER A 85 -4.33 -24.66 -1.24
N PHE A 86 -4.49 -23.61 -2.04
CA PHE A 86 -5.70 -23.34 -2.83
C PHE A 86 -5.78 -24.19 -4.12
N LYS A 87 -4.71 -24.85 -4.55
CA LYS A 87 -4.76 -25.79 -5.68
C LYS A 87 -5.69 -26.98 -5.42
N GLU A 88 -5.92 -27.34 -4.15
CA GLU A 88 -6.92 -28.35 -3.77
C GLU A 88 -8.36 -27.88 -4.06
N PHE A 89 -8.59 -26.58 -4.15
CA PHE A 89 -9.88 -25.98 -4.50
C PHE A 89 -10.12 -25.88 -6.02
N ARG A 90 -9.06 -25.94 -6.82
CA ARG A 90 -9.14 -25.79 -8.27
C ARG A 90 -10.00 -26.87 -8.94
N PRO A 91 -9.92 -28.17 -8.57
CA PRO A 91 -10.80 -29.20 -9.11
C PRO A 91 -12.28 -28.96 -8.77
N ALA A 92 -12.59 -28.42 -7.59
CA ALA A 92 -13.94 -28.07 -7.20
C ALA A 92 -14.47 -26.87 -8.00
N LEU A 93 -13.64 -25.85 -8.24
CA LEU A 93 -13.99 -24.72 -9.12
C LEU A 93 -14.13 -25.16 -10.58
N ASP A 94 -13.27 -26.05 -11.08
CA ASP A 94 -13.34 -26.59 -12.43
C ASP A 94 -14.62 -27.41 -12.67
N GLN A 95 -15.19 -28.05 -11.63
CA GLN A 95 -16.47 -28.78 -11.70
C GLN A 95 -17.70 -27.86 -11.67
N VAL A 96 -17.58 -26.66 -11.11
CA VAL A 96 -18.65 -25.65 -11.03
C VAL A 96 -18.90 -24.98 -12.39
N VAL A 97 -17.98 -25.11 -13.34
CA VAL A 97 -18.08 -24.54 -14.69
C VAL A 97 -19.04 -25.39 -15.55
N GLY A 98 -20.32 -25.21 -15.39
CA GLY A 98 -21.35 -25.94 -16.16
C GLY A 98 -22.26 -25.01 -16.95
N ARG A 99 -22.69 -25.44 -18.01
CA ARG A 99 -23.61 -25.18 -19.10
C ARG A 99 -24.63 -24.01 -18.94
N GLY A 100 -24.14 -22.76 -19.09
CA GLY A 100 -25.00 -21.64 -19.47
C GLY A 100 -25.37 -21.69 -20.96
N LYS A 101 -26.47 -21.06 -21.35
CA LYS A 101 -26.86 -20.94 -22.77
C LYS A 101 -26.08 -19.89 -23.52
N LEU A 102 -25.57 -18.91 -22.76
CA LEU A 102 -24.94 -17.71 -23.27
C LEU A 102 -23.42 -17.70 -22.98
N LEU A 103 -22.99 -18.23 -21.83
CA LEU A 103 -21.61 -18.41 -21.48
C LEU A 103 -21.21 -19.86 -21.75
N THR A 104 -20.24 -20.08 -22.63
CA THR A 104 -19.72 -21.42 -22.85
C THR A 104 -18.89 -21.88 -21.65
N GLU A 105 -18.73 -23.19 -21.48
CA GLU A 105 -17.86 -23.77 -20.46
C GLU A 105 -16.44 -23.19 -20.54
N GLU A 106 -15.93 -22.95 -21.74
CA GLU A 106 -14.62 -22.37 -21.99
C GLU A 106 -14.55 -20.90 -21.57
N ASP A 107 -15.61 -20.10 -21.83
CA ASP A 107 -15.69 -18.71 -21.38
C ASP A 107 -15.63 -18.62 -19.85
N LEU A 108 -16.41 -19.45 -19.16
CA LEU A 108 -16.45 -19.50 -17.70
C LEU A 108 -15.13 -20.01 -17.10
N ARG A 109 -14.53 -21.06 -17.67
CA ARG A 109 -13.21 -21.54 -17.24
C ARG A 109 -12.17 -20.44 -17.35
N THR A 110 -12.13 -19.71 -18.45
CA THR A 110 -11.17 -18.63 -18.67
C THR A 110 -11.39 -17.48 -17.66
N LEU A 111 -12.63 -17.10 -17.40
CA LEU A 111 -12.96 -16.04 -16.46
C LEU A 111 -12.68 -16.44 -15.00
N LEU A 112 -13.02 -17.67 -14.62
CA LEU A 112 -12.81 -18.19 -13.26
C LEU A 112 -11.38 -18.73 -13.02
N SER A 113 -10.56 -18.89 -14.05
CA SER A 113 -9.15 -19.26 -13.89
C SER A 113 -8.32 -18.17 -13.23
N HIS A 114 -8.84 -16.94 -13.23
CA HIS A 114 -8.25 -15.80 -12.56
C HIS A 114 -8.96 -15.59 -11.22
N LEU A 115 -8.32 -15.94 -10.12
CA LEU A 115 -8.86 -15.71 -8.77
C LEU A 115 -9.03 -14.22 -8.52
N PRO A 116 -10.06 -13.82 -7.75
CA PRO A 116 -10.23 -12.44 -7.33
C PRO A 116 -8.96 -11.91 -6.66
N ALA A 117 -8.64 -10.63 -6.90
CA ALA A 117 -7.53 -9.99 -6.23
C ALA A 117 -7.64 -10.15 -4.71
N GLY A 118 -6.53 -10.48 -4.04
CA GLY A 118 -6.46 -10.66 -2.58
C GLY A 118 -6.97 -11.99 -2.05
N THR A 119 -7.20 -12.96 -2.91
CA THR A 119 -7.46 -14.34 -2.46
C THR A 119 -6.28 -14.90 -1.66
N GLU A 120 -5.06 -14.48 -1.99
CA GLU A 120 -3.83 -14.88 -1.31
C GLU A 120 -3.81 -14.42 0.15
N GLU A 121 -4.17 -13.16 0.39
CA GLU A 121 -4.23 -12.60 1.75
C GLU A 121 -5.33 -13.28 2.58
N LEU A 122 -6.43 -13.67 1.95
CA LEU A 122 -7.51 -14.38 2.64
C LEU A 122 -7.06 -15.77 3.10
N VAL A 123 -6.27 -16.47 2.28
CA VAL A 123 -5.69 -17.76 2.68
C VAL A 123 -4.78 -17.59 3.90
N GLY A 124 -3.99 -16.51 3.95
CA GLY A 124 -3.19 -16.19 5.12
C GLY A 124 -4.03 -15.98 6.39
N LEU A 125 -5.20 -15.34 6.28
CA LEU A 125 -6.12 -15.22 7.41
C LEU A 125 -6.71 -16.57 7.83
N PHE A 126 -6.96 -17.49 6.91
CA PHE A 126 -7.39 -18.85 7.26
C PHE A 126 -6.28 -19.65 7.96
N GLU A 127 -5.03 -19.47 7.58
CA GLU A 127 -3.89 -20.07 8.31
C GLU A 127 -3.81 -19.52 9.73
N LEU A 128 -3.95 -18.20 9.91
CA LEU A 128 -3.99 -17.58 11.24
C LEU A 128 -5.12 -18.16 12.10
N MET A 129 -6.30 -18.31 11.52
CA MET A 129 -7.45 -18.92 12.21
C MET A 129 -7.15 -20.39 12.59
N GLY A 130 -6.50 -21.14 11.71
CA GLY A 130 -6.06 -22.51 11.99
C GLY A 130 -5.07 -22.59 13.17
N TYR A 131 -4.14 -21.66 13.30
CA TYR A 131 -3.22 -21.57 14.44
C TYR A 131 -3.97 -21.25 15.76
N LEU A 132 -5.00 -20.42 15.72
CA LEU A 132 -5.82 -20.11 16.90
C LEU A 132 -6.70 -21.31 17.31
N GLU A 133 -7.40 -21.93 16.35
CA GLU A 133 -8.32 -23.04 16.57
C GLU A 133 -7.57 -24.30 17.09
N SER A 134 -6.35 -24.53 16.60
CA SER A 134 -5.51 -25.65 17.08
C SER A 134 -4.89 -25.42 18.46
N GLY A 135 -4.96 -24.19 19.01
CA GLY A 135 -4.28 -23.84 20.26
C GLY A 135 -2.76 -23.87 20.17
N SER A 136 -2.19 -23.95 18.95
CA SER A 136 -0.74 -23.99 18.72
C SER A 136 -0.03 -22.75 19.24
N PHE A 137 -0.74 -21.61 19.23
CA PHE A 137 -0.27 -20.33 19.78
C PHE A 137 -1.38 -19.70 20.61
N GLN A 138 -1.03 -19.20 21.79
CA GLN A 138 -1.95 -18.51 22.68
C GLN A 138 -2.20 -17.08 22.23
N ARG A 139 -1.22 -16.46 21.55
CA ARG A 139 -1.34 -15.11 20.96
C ARG A 139 -0.71 -15.05 19.59
N ILE A 140 -1.35 -14.28 18.72
CA ILE A 140 -0.85 -13.99 17.38
C ILE A 140 -0.76 -12.48 17.19
N VAL A 141 0.41 -12.01 16.81
CA VAL A 141 0.69 -10.60 16.49
C VAL A 141 0.90 -10.49 14.98
N VAL A 142 0.06 -9.74 14.33
CA VAL A 142 0.04 -9.57 12.87
C VAL A 142 0.53 -8.18 12.49
N ASP A 143 1.66 -8.12 11.80
CA ASP A 143 2.14 -6.91 11.13
C ASP A 143 1.44 -6.79 9.78
N LEU A 144 0.45 -5.91 9.70
CA LEU A 144 -0.34 -5.72 8.49
C LEU A 144 0.42 -4.90 7.44
N ALA A 145 0.22 -5.24 6.19
CA ALA A 145 0.59 -4.41 5.06
C ALA A 145 -0.02 -2.98 5.16
N PRO A 146 0.40 -2.00 4.36
CA PRO A 146 -0.08 -0.60 4.46
C PRO A 146 -1.60 -0.45 4.38
N SER A 147 -2.13 0.65 4.89
CA SER A 147 -3.54 0.94 5.21
C SER A 147 -4.59 0.45 4.19
N ASN A 148 -4.34 0.62 2.90
CA ASN A 148 -5.29 0.19 1.87
C ASN A 148 -5.39 -1.33 1.79
N GLN A 149 -4.24 -2.02 1.84
CA GLN A 149 -4.21 -3.49 1.84
C GLN A 149 -4.88 -4.05 3.10
N THR A 150 -4.72 -3.38 4.25
CA THR A 150 -5.45 -3.74 5.48
C THR A 150 -6.96 -3.70 5.27
N LEU A 151 -7.48 -2.64 4.64
CA LEU A 151 -8.93 -2.52 4.38
C LEU A 151 -9.39 -3.54 3.35
N HIS A 152 -8.63 -3.76 2.29
CA HIS A 152 -8.92 -4.81 1.31
C HIS A 152 -8.97 -6.18 1.97
N LEU A 153 -8.01 -6.51 2.84
CA LEU A 153 -8.02 -7.75 3.60
C LEU A 153 -9.34 -7.98 4.35
N LEU A 154 -9.90 -6.92 4.94
CA LEU A 154 -11.16 -6.98 5.69
C LEU A 154 -12.41 -7.09 4.79
N GLU A 155 -12.33 -6.63 3.55
CA GLU A 155 -13.40 -6.71 2.55
C GLU A 155 -13.39 -8.03 1.77
N ARG A 156 -12.23 -8.71 1.70
CA ARG A 156 -12.05 -9.97 0.94
C ARG A 156 -13.02 -11.09 1.33
N PRO A 157 -13.35 -11.32 2.62
CA PRO A 157 -14.34 -12.34 2.97
C PRO A 157 -15.67 -12.15 2.24
N GLN A 158 -16.15 -10.91 2.13
CA GLN A 158 -17.40 -10.62 1.41
C GLN A 158 -17.25 -10.78 -0.11
N SER A 159 -16.13 -10.40 -0.68
CA SER A 159 -15.86 -10.55 -2.12
C SER A 159 -15.77 -12.02 -2.51
N LEU A 160 -15.09 -12.84 -1.71
CA LEU A 160 -15.04 -14.29 -1.92
C LEU A 160 -16.42 -14.93 -1.74
N LYS A 161 -17.22 -14.49 -0.77
CA LYS A 161 -18.58 -14.96 -0.57
C LYS A 161 -19.48 -14.70 -1.79
N LYS A 162 -19.35 -13.53 -2.43
CA LYS A 162 -20.02 -13.22 -3.68
C LYS A 162 -19.54 -14.13 -4.82
N PHE A 163 -18.23 -14.33 -4.94
CA PHE A 163 -17.66 -15.27 -5.92
C PHE A 163 -18.18 -16.70 -5.72
N LEU A 164 -18.24 -17.19 -4.49
CA LEU A 164 -18.80 -18.49 -4.15
C LEU A 164 -20.30 -18.58 -4.46
N THR A 165 -21.04 -17.48 -4.30
CA THR A 165 -22.47 -17.41 -4.67
C THR A 165 -22.64 -17.55 -6.17
N VAL A 166 -21.78 -16.92 -6.98
CA VAL A 166 -21.75 -17.12 -8.45
C VAL A 166 -21.46 -18.57 -8.78
N ALA A 167 -20.47 -19.17 -8.15
CA ALA A 167 -20.12 -20.56 -8.34
C ALA A 167 -21.29 -21.50 -8.01
N ARG A 168 -22.02 -21.29 -6.89
CA ARG A 168 -23.23 -22.05 -6.53
C ARG A 168 -24.39 -21.87 -7.51
N THR A 169 -24.59 -20.66 -7.99
CA THR A 169 -25.66 -20.40 -8.96
C THR A 169 -25.36 -21.12 -10.26
N ALA A 170 -24.07 -21.19 -10.64
CA ALA A 170 -23.59 -21.98 -11.77
C ALA A 170 -23.93 -23.46 -11.65
N GLU A 171 -23.71 -24.03 -10.48
CA GLU A 171 -23.96 -25.44 -10.20
C GLU A 171 -25.47 -25.80 -10.25
N LYS A 172 -26.33 -24.98 -9.63
CA LYS A 172 -27.77 -25.22 -9.59
C LYS A 172 -28.45 -25.20 -10.96
N ALA A 173 -27.92 -24.39 -11.89
CA ALA A 173 -28.45 -24.30 -13.24
C ALA A 173 -28.20 -25.55 -14.09
N THR A 174 -27.26 -26.40 -13.71
CA THR A 174 -26.88 -27.60 -14.50
C THR A 174 -27.75 -28.81 -14.31
N GLY A 175 -28.58 -28.91 -13.26
CA GLY A 175 -29.70 -29.85 -13.08
C GLY A 175 -29.48 -31.36 -13.30
N LYS A 176 -28.26 -31.82 -13.59
CA LYS A 176 -27.92 -33.22 -13.93
C LYS A 176 -26.68 -33.76 -13.23
N ALA A 177 -26.48 -33.44 -11.98
CA ALA A 177 -25.43 -34.11 -11.22
C ALA A 177 -25.94 -35.50 -10.80
N LYS A 178 -25.45 -36.54 -11.44
CA LYS A 178 -25.71 -37.96 -11.07
C LYS A 178 -24.96 -38.41 -9.81
N LYS A 179 -24.22 -37.53 -9.15
CA LYS A 179 -23.61 -37.72 -7.81
C LYS A 179 -23.78 -36.44 -7.03
N PRO A 180 -24.03 -36.49 -5.69
CA PRO A 180 -23.94 -35.29 -4.86
C PRO A 180 -22.51 -34.76 -5.03
N PRO A 181 -22.37 -33.51 -5.49
CA PRO A 181 -21.04 -33.01 -5.73
C PRO A 181 -20.30 -32.90 -4.40
N LEU A 182 -19.03 -33.24 -4.42
CA LEU A 182 -18.05 -32.88 -3.38
C LEU A 182 -18.07 -31.36 -3.07
N THR A 183 -18.71 -30.58 -3.95
CA THR A 183 -18.76 -29.12 -3.98
C THR A 183 -19.71 -28.50 -2.98
N ASP A 184 -20.91 -29.09 -2.72
CA ASP A 184 -21.91 -28.45 -1.83
C ASP A 184 -21.39 -28.37 -0.38
N GLY A 185 -20.90 -29.47 0.17
CA GLY A 185 -20.30 -29.48 1.51
C GLY A 185 -19.06 -28.58 1.60
N PHE A 186 -18.25 -28.54 0.56
CA PHE A 186 -17.04 -27.71 0.49
C PHE A 186 -17.35 -26.21 0.46
N LEU A 187 -18.27 -25.77 -0.41
CA LEU A 187 -18.67 -24.35 -0.50
C LEU A 187 -19.38 -23.90 0.79
N ASP A 188 -20.12 -24.78 1.46
CA ASP A 188 -20.73 -24.52 2.77
C ASP A 188 -19.69 -24.38 3.86
N GLU A 189 -18.70 -25.27 3.90
CA GLU A 189 -17.60 -25.21 4.86
C GLU A 189 -16.76 -23.93 4.65
N LEU A 190 -16.41 -23.59 3.42
CA LEU A 190 -15.65 -22.36 3.12
C LEU A 190 -16.45 -21.11 3.48
N THR A 191 -17.76 -21.09 3.20
CA THR A 191 -18.63 -19.99 3.61
C THR A 191 -18.70 -19.85 5.13
N ALA A 192 -18.87 -20.98 5.85
CA ALA A 192 -18.87 -21.00 7.31
C ALA A 192 -17.52 -20.54 7.89
N ARG A 193 -16.41 -20.89 7.25
CA ARG A 193 -15.07 -20.42 7.62
C ARG A 193 -14.90 -18.93 7.46
N ILE A 194 -15.40 -18.37 6.36
CA ILE A 194 -15.43 -16.92 6.11
C ILE A 194 -16.25 -16.20 7.18
N ASP A 195 -17.42 -16.72 7.52
CA ASP A 195 -18.31 -16.11 8.53
C ASP A 195 -17.68 -16.17 9.93
N ARG A 196 -17.03 -17.29 10.30
CA ARG A 196 -16.27 -17.39 11.55
C ARG A 196 -15.12 -16.39 11.61
N LEU A 197 -14.36 -16.24 10.52
CA LEU A 197 -13.27 -15.28 10.44
C LEU A 197 -13.78 -13.84 10.60
N ALA A 198 -14.85 -13.47 9.89
CA ALA A 198 -15.45 -12.15 10.01
C ALA A 198 -15.94 -11.85 11.44
N ALA A 199 -16.56 -12.83 12.10
CA ALA A 199 -16.98 -12.70 13.49
C ALA A 199 -15.79 -12.54 14.45
N LEU A 200 -14.73 -13.32 14.26
CA LEU A 200 -13.50 -13.26 15.06
C LEU A 200 -12.82 -11.90 14.97
N LEU A 201 -12.72 -11.36 13.75
CA LEU A 201 -12.09 -10.05 13.49
C LEU A 201 -12.84 -8.89 14.17
N LYS A 202 -14.17 -8.97 14.27
CA LYS A 202 -15.01 -7.94 14.89
C LYS A 202 -15.14 -8.07 16.41
N ASN A 203 -14.78 -9.21 16.99
CA ASN A 203 -14.99 -9.47 18.41
C ASN A 203 -13.89 -8.80 19.28
N PRO A 204 -14.23 -7.79 20.11
CA PRO A 204 -13.25 -7.08 20.92
C PRO A 204 -12.64 -7.92 22.07
N SER A 205 -13.22 -9.08 22.39
CA SER A 205 -12.63 -10.01 23.37
C SER A 205 -11.50 -10.85 22.80
N THR A 206 -11.47 -11.07 21.50
CA THR A 206 -10.46 -11.89 20.81
C THR A 206 -9.49 -11.06 19.98
N THR A 207 -9.93 -9.94 19.42
CA THR A 207 -9.16 -9.13 18.47
C THR A 207 -8.88 -7.74 19.04
N ALA A 208 -7.65 -7.26 18.83
CA ALA A 208 -7.21 -5.91 19.12
C ALA A 208 -6.51 -5.30 17.90
N VAL A 209 -6.88 -4.10 17.51
CA VAL A 209 -6.20 -3.34 16.47
C VAL A 209 -5.40 -2.20 17.11
N HIS A 210 -4.08 -2.23 16.92
CA HIS A 210 -3.12 -1.21 17.32
C HIS A 210 -2.84 -0.31 16.13
N LEU A 211 -3.33 0.92 16.18
CA LEU A 211 -3.20 1.86 15.07
C LEU A 211 -1.91 2.67 15.20
N VAL A 212 -0.94 2.44 14.31
CA VAL A 212 0.37 3.11 14.34
C VAL A 212 0.34 4.38 13.47
N ALA A 213 0.75 5.49 14.05
CA ALA A 213 0.75 6.82 13.45
C ALA A 213 2.11 7.52 13.55
N LEU A 214 2.33 8.54 12.72
CA LEU A 214 3.35 9.57 12.91
C LEU A 214 2.66 10.92 13.10
N ALA A 215 3.23 11.77 13.95
CA ALA A 215 2.77 13.13 14.14
C ALA A 215 3.29 14.05 13.02
N GLU A 216 2.87 13.79 11.79
CA GLU A 216 3.20 14.54 10.57
C GLU A 216 1.91 14.75 9.75
N PRO A 217 1.80 15.79 8.88
CA PRO A 217 0.53 16.14 8.19
C PRO A 217 -0.11 14.94 7.46
N ALA A 218 0.55 14.40 6.45
CA ALA A 218 -0.01 13.32 5.63
C ALA A 218 -0.23 12.00 6.41
N PRO A 219 0.71 11.51 7.28
CA PRO A 219 0.44 10.36 8.14
C PRO A 219 -0.71 10.57 9.12
N GLU A 220 -0.87 11.77 9.71
CA GLU A 220 -1.98 12.08 10.62
C GLU A 220 -3.33 11.98 9.90
N GLY A 221 -3.47 12.63 8.75
CA GLY A 221 -4.69 12.60 7.96
C GLY A 221 -5.09 11.19 7.54
N GLN A 222 -4.11 10.39 7.07
CA GLN A 222 -4.34 8.98 6.71
C GLN A 222 -4.70 8.10 7.92
N THR A 223 -4.11 8.37 9.08
CA THR A 223 -4.44 7.62 10.30
C THR A 223 -5.87 7.89 10.73
N ARG A 224 -6.33 9.14 10.65
CA ARG A 224 -7.71 9.50 10.95
C ARG A 224 -8.70 8.84 10.00
N TRP A 225 -8.40 8.86 8.71
CA TRP A 225 -9.20 8.19 7.70
C TRP A 225 -9.25 6.66 7.96
N LEU A 226 -8.10 6.00 8.18
CA LEU A 226 -8.07 4.57 8.47
C LEU A 226 -8.83 4.23 9.75
N PHE A 227 -8.75 5.08 10.78
CA PHE A 227 -9.51 4.92 12.01
C PHE A 227 -11.02 4.93 11.75
N SER A 228 -11.52 5.88 10.94
CA SER A 228 -12.92 5.95 10.52
C SER A 228 -13.36 4.69 9.78
N GLU A 229 -12.55 4.25 8.80
CA GLU A 229 -12.83 3.06 8.00
C GLU A 229 -12.87 1.77 8.84
N LEU A 230 -11.96 1.63 9.82
CA LEU A 230 -11.95 0.49 10.74
C LEU A 230 -13.18 0.49 11.65
N ARG A 231 -13.60 1.67 12.13
CA ARG A 231 -14.80 1.83 12.96
C ARG A 231 -16.08 1.51 12.20
N GLU A 232 -16.21 1.97 10.96
CA GLU A 232 -17.36 1.65 10.08
C GLU A 232 -17.51 0.14 9.84
N ARG A 233 -16.36 -0.59 9.88
CA ARG A 233 -16.33 -2.06 9.75
C ARG A 233 -16.40 -2.79 11.08
N GLU A 234 -16.68 -2.07 12.18
CA GLU A 234 -16.78 -2.63 13.55
C GLU A 234 -15.48 -3.31 14.03
N MET A 235 -14.33 -2.88 13.50
CA MET A 235 -13.04 -3.40 13.97
C MET A 235 -12.65 -2.80 15.32
N PRO A 236 -12.21 -3.60 16.29
CA PRO A 236 -11.90 -3.13 17.65
C PRO A 236 -10.54 -2.43 17.70
N VAL A 237 -10.51 -1.13 17.40
CA VAL A 237 -9.31 -0.30 17.59
C VAL A 237 -9.14 -0.06 19.09
N THR A 238 -8.06 -0.63 19.66
CA THR A 238 -7.80 -0.60 21.10
C THR A 238 -6.91 0.54 21.55
N GLU A 239 -6.01 1.00 20.67
CA GLU A 239 -5.09 2.11 20.97
C GLU A 239 -4.55 2.76 19.71
N VAL A 240 -4.03 3.97 19.85
CA VAL A 240 -3.25 4.66 18.82
C VAL A 240 -1.81 4.83 19.32
N LEU A 241 -0.85 4.35 18.54
CA LEU A 241 0.58 4.42 18.84
C LEU A 241 1.24 5.49 17.98
N VAL A 242 1.50 6.67 18.55
CA VAL A 242 2.20 7.75 17.86
C VAL A 242 3.69 7.51 17.99
N ASN A 243 4.28 7.04 16.91
CA ASN A 243 5.68 6.63 16.85
C ASN A 243 6.61 7.80 16.46
N GLN A 244 7.88 7.69 16.79
CA GLN A 244 8.94 8.64 16.45
C GLN A 244 8.67 10.07 16.95
N VAL A 245 8.14 10.19 18.16
CA VAL A 245 7.93 11.49 18.80
C VAL A 245 9.27 12.06 19.26
N GLU A 246 9.59 13.28 18.85
CA GLU A 246 10.80 13.98 19.27
C GLU A 246 10.70 14.38 20.75
N ASP A 247 11.75 14.14 21.52
CA ASP A 247 11.82 14.49 22.95
C ASP A 247 11.94 16.02 23.21
N GLY A 248 12.30 16.77 22.16
CA GLY A 248 12.53 18.22 22.24
C GLY A 248 13.83 18.62 22.94
N VAL A 249 14.61 17.65 23.39
CA VAL A 249 15.92 17.89 24.00
C VAL A 249 16.98 18.08 22.91
N GLY A 250 17.78 19.13 23.01
CA GLY A 250 18.85 19.42 22.08
C GLY A 250 18.82 20.85 21.53
N CYS A 251 19.24 21.02 20.27
CA CYS A 251 19.32 22.34 19.63
C CYS A 251 17.91 22.87 19.22
N PRO A 252 17.83 24.17 18.83
CA PRO A 252 16.56 24.76 18.38
C PRO A 252 15.88 23.97 17.25
N ALA A 253 16.65 23.26 16.39
CA ALA A 253 16.08 22.41 15.36
C ALA A 253 15.40 21.14 15.94
N CYS A 254 15.90 20.56 17.04
CA CYS A 254 15.25 19.47 17.77
C CYS A 254 13.94 19.93 18.41
N GLN A 255 13.99 21.09 19.08
CA GLN A 255 12.82 21.73 19.69
C GLN A 255 11.78 22.10 18.64
N GLY A 256 12.20 22.69 17.53
CA GLY A 256 11.33 23.03 16.40
C GLY A 256 10.61 21.80 15.81
N ARG A 257 11.31 20.66 15.66
CA ARG A 257 10.67 19.42 15.18
C ARG A 257 9.59 18.91 16.14
N ARG A 258 9.83 18.97 17.46
CA ARG A 258 8.80 18.65 18.46
C ARG A 258 7.60 19.60 18.36
N GLY A 259 7.84 20.89 18.21
CA GLY A 259 6.79 21.91 18.03
C GLY A 259 5.93 21.65 16.78
N LEU A 260 6.56 21.19 15.68
CA LEU A 260 5.83 20.81 14.47
C LEU A 260 4.95 19.55 14.66
N GLN A 261 5.34 18.64 15.54
CA GLN A 261 4.55 17.45 15.85
C GLN A 261 3.32 17.76 16.73
N ALA A 262 3.39 18.77 17.60
CA ALA A 262 2.38 19.07 18.59
C ALA A 262 0.94 19.23 18.04
N PRO A 263 0.66 19.97 16.95
CA PRO A 263 -0.70 20.09 16.41
C PRO A 263 -1.25 18.74 15.89
N HIS A 264 -0.40 17.90 15.32
CA HIS A 264 -0.79 16.57 14.81
C HIS A 264 -1.04 15.58 15.94
N VAL A 265 -0.24 15.64 17.01
CA VAL A 265 -0.49 14.88 18.24
C VAL A 265 -1.86 15.21 18.81
N ARG A 266 -2.20 16.51 18.95
CA ARG A 266 -3.52 16.93 19.45
C ARG A 266 -4.67 16.38 18.61
N LYS A 267 -4.54 16.44 17.28
CA LYS A 267 -5.58 15.91 16.39
C LYS A 267 -5.73 14.38 16.53
N LEU A 268 -4.64 13.65 16.73
CA LEU A 268 -4.67 12.21 16.98
C LEU A 268 -5.32 11.90 18.34
N GLN A 269 -5.02 12.67 19.38
CA GLN A 269 -5.65 12.53 20.71
C GLN A 269 -7.16 12.86 20.72
N GLN A 270 -7.61 13.70 19.79
CA GLN A 270 -9.00 14.13 19.67
C GLN A 270 -9.87 13.22 18.80
N MET A 271 -9.28 12.17 18.17
CA MET A 271 -10.05 11.28 17.28
C MET A 271 -11.17 10.54 18.00
N ASP A 272 -10.86 9.97 19.16
CA ASP A 272 -11.83 9.29 20.04
C ASP A 272 -11.31 9.31 21.48
N LYS A 273 -12.12 9.85 22.41
CA LYS A 273 -11.75 9.95 23.81
C LYS A 273 -11.67 8.60 24.54
N ASN A 274 -12.29 7.57 23.98
CA ASN A 274 -12.30 6.23 24.56
C ASN A 274 -11.11 5.37 24.08
N VAL A 275 -10.36 5.84 23.09
CA VAL A 275 -9.20 5.13 22.55
C VAL A 275 -7.92 5.79 23.06
N PRO A 276 -7.12 5.11 23.90
CA PRO A 276 -5.90 5.68 24.45
C PRO A 276 -4.86 5.93 23.36
N VAL A 277 -4.11 7.02 23.53
CA VAL A 277 -3.02 7.40 22.62
C VAL A 277 -1.71 7.31 23.38
N HIS A 278 -0.81 6.44 22.92
CA HIS A 278 0.51 6.23 23.51
C HIS A 278 1.61 6.80 22.60
N PHE A 279 2.68 7.31 23.23
CA PHE A 279 3.77 7.96 22.55
C PHE A 279 5.03 7.11 22.63
N ILE A 280 5.72 6.94 21.50
CA ILE A 280 6.96 6.21 21.40
C ILE A 280 8.04 7.18 20.93
N ALA A 281 9.02 7.38 21.78
CA ALA A 281 10.11 8.33 21.53
C ALA A 281 10.94 7.93 20.30
N ARG A 282 11.39 8.93 19.56
CA ARG A 282 12.31 8.73 18.46
C ARG A 282 13.70 8.33 18.97
N ARG A 283 14.22 7.24 18.46
CA ARG A 283 15.57 6.77 18.77
C ARG A 283 16.60 7.29 17.78
N GLU A 284 17.85 7.42 18.21
CA GLU A 284 18.96 7.81 17.33
C GLU A 284 19.26 6.74 16.28
N LEU A 285 19.22 5.48 16.69
CA LEU A 285 19.36 4.32 15.82
C LEU A 285 18.06 3.51 15.82
N PRO A 286 17.60 3.04 14.66
CA PRO A 286 16.45 2.14 14.59
C PRO A 286 16.74 0.85 15.37
N PRO A 287 15.83 0.37 16.23
CA PRO A 287 16.00 -0.90 16.93
C PRO A 287 16.03 -2.06 15.93
N ARG A 288 17.00 -2.95 16.06
CA ARG A 288 17.20 -4.12 15.18
C ARG A 288 17.60 -5.35 15.97
N GLY A 289 17.24 -6.51 15.43
CA GLY A 289 17.48 -7.78 16.09
C GLY A 289 16.67 -7.91 17.39
N VAL A 290 16.71 -9.07 18.00
CA VAL A 290 15.90 -9.37 19.18
C VAL A 290 16.22 -8.43 20.35
N GLU A 291 17.49 -8.16 20.62
CA GLU A 291 17.89 -7.34 21.77
C GLU A 291 17.48 -5.85 21.63
N GLY A 292 17.65 -5.25 20.42
CA GLY A 292 17.22 -3.88 20.19
C GLY A 292 15.71 -3.70 20.29
N LEU A 293 14.97 -4.72 19.87
CA LEU A 293 13.50 -4.73 19.94
C LEU A 293 12.99 -4.98 21.37
N LYS A 294 13.65 -5.83 22.16
CA LYS A 294 13.37 -5.99 23.60
C LYS A 294 13.56 -4.68 24.34
N ALA A 295 14.70 -3.99 24.12
CA ALA A 295 14.92 -2.68 24.73
C ALA A 295 13.84 -1.66 24.38
N LEU A 296 13.33 -1.68 23.14
CA LEU A 296 12.17 -0.88 22.76
C LEU A 296 10.91 -1.30 23.50
N ALA A 297 10.65 -2.61 23.61
CA ALA A 297 9.50 -3.14 24.32
C ALA A 297 9.50 -2.73 25.79
N THR A 298 10.60 -2.90 26.49
CA THR A 298 10.75 -2.54 27.91
C THR A 298 10.45 -1.08 28.15
N GLU A 299 11.02 -0.16 27.35
CA GLU A 299 10.73 1.28 27.45
C GLU A 299 9.26 1.59 27.14
N TRP A 300 8.72 1.01 26.09
CA TRP A 300 7.33 1.23 25.69
C TRP A 300 6.34 0.74 26.76
N PHE A 301 6.54 -0.45 27.30
CA PHE A 301 5.65 -0.99 28.32
C PHE A 301 5.77 -0.25 29.67
N ALA A 302 6.98 0.21 30.03
CA ALA A 302 7.15 1.09 31.18
C ALA A 302 6.51 2.48 30.95
N GLY A 303 6.62 3.03 29.76
CA GLY A 303 6.01 4.32 29.41
C GLY A 303 4.47 4.32 29.38
N ARG A 304 3.83 3.16 29.22
CA ARG A 304 2.36 3.03 29.32
C ARG A 304 1.83 3.33 30.73
N GLU A 305 2.66 3.15 31.74
CA GLU A 305 2.33 3.41 33.15
C GLU A 305 2.66 4.86 33.57
N SER A 306 3.36 5.62 32.71
CA SER A 306 3.73 7.00 32.95
C SER A 306 2.68 8.01 32.46
N LYS A 307 2.70 9.23 33.08
CA LYS A 307 1.80 10.33 32.68
C LYS A 307 1.91 10.66 31.18
N PRO A 308 0.81 11.06 30.53
CA PRO A 308 0.86 11.53 29.13
C PRO A 308 1.92 12.60 28.95
N LEU A 309 2.71 12.51 27.90
CA LEU A 309 3.65 13.55 27.50
C LEU A 309 2.86 14.85 27.22
N GLU A 310 3.03 15.84 28.09
CA GLU A 310 2.45 17.16 27.84
C GLU A 310 3.22 17.83 26.69
N PHE A 311 2.52 18.10 25.62
CA PHE A 311 3.02 18.90 24.51
C PHE A 311 2.70 20.37 24.78
N SER A 312 3.62 21.09 25.41
CA SER A 312 3.56 22.54 25.42
C SER A 312 3.73 23.07 23.98
N PRO A 313 2.93 24.04 23.55
CA PRO A 313 3.18 24.72 22.29
C PRO A 313 4.61 25.25 22.25
N ALA A 314 5.33 25.04 21.15
CA ALA A 314 6.60 25.73 20.96
C ALA A 314 6.30 27.23 20.90
N GLU A 315 6.92 28.02 21.75
CA GLU A 315 6.87 29.47 21.68
C GLU A 315 7.60 29.93 20.40
N GLY A 316 6.85 30.47 19.47
CA GLY A 316 7.35 31.06 18.23
C GLY A 316 7.34 30.13 16.98
N PRO A 317 7.41 30.74 15.81
CA PRO A 317 7.52 29.98 14.56
C PRO A 317 8.82 29.17 14.57
N PRO A 318 8.81 27.89 14.12
CA PRO A 318 10.00 27.07 14.08
C PRO A 318 11.09 27.81 13.27
N ALA A 319 12.26 27.95 13.85
CA ALA A 319 13.41 28.53 13.14
C ALA A 319 13.56 27.78 11.81
N LEU A 320 13.37 28.48 10.72
CA LEU A 320 13.63 27.93 9.38
C LEU A 320 15.09 27.46 9.39
N VAL A 321 15.28 26.15 9.38
CA VAL A 321 16.59 25.59 9.10
C VAL A 321 16.94 26.11 7.71
N ARG A 322 17.80 27.12 7.63
CA ARG A 322 18.28 27.63 6.34
C ARG A 322 18.80 26.44 5.55
N ALA A 323 18.33 26.31 4.32
CA ALA A 323 18.95 25.37 3.39
C ALA A 323 20.47 25.57 3.45
N PRO A 324 21.25 24.49 3.47
CA PRO A 324 22.70 24.60 3.59
C PRO A 324 23.23 25.58 2.52
N SER A 325 24.15 26.42 2.89
CA SER A 325 24.92 27.24 1.95
C SER A 325 25.39 26.32 0.82
N MET A 326 25.01 26.62 -0.39
CA MET A 326 25.13 25.87 -1.65
C MET A 326 25.62 24.42 -1.54
N PRO A 327 24.83 23.46 -2.04
CA PRO A 327 25.28 22.08 -2.19
C PRO A 327 26.53 22.03 -3.07
N PRO A 328 27.52 21.20 -2.78
CA PRO A 328 28.78 21.14 -3.52
C PRO A 328 28.59 20.81 -5.01
N ILE A 329 27.51 20.09 -5.37
CA ILE A 329 27.16 19.76 -6.76
C ILE A 329 25.64 19.79 -6.88
N ALA A 330 25.10 20.69 -7.69
CA ALA A 330 23.65 20.73 -7.94
C ALA A 330 23.17 19.40 -8.52
N ALA A 331 21.98 18.95 -8.11
CA ALA A 331 21.39 17.74 -8.70
C ALA A 331 21.19 17.92 -10.22
N PRO A 332 21.60 16.95 -11.04
CA PRO A 332 21.38 17.03 -12.48
C PRO A 332 19.87 17.17 -12.80
N PRO A 333 19.53 17.82 -13.93
CA PRO A 333 18.15 17.91 -14.38
C PRO A 333 17.52 16.53 -14.52
N LEU A 334 16.21 16.47 -14.49
CA LEU A 334 15.47 15.24 -14.77
C LEU A 334 15.55 14.93 -16.27
N HIS A 335 15.61 13.64 -16.60
CA HIS A 335 15.65 13.20 -17.98
C HIS A 335 14.40 13.69 -18.74
N PRO A 336 14.50 14.11 -20.01
CA PRO A 336 13.38 14.66 -20.79
C PRO A 336 12.38 13.59 -21.28
N THR A 337 12.03 12.63 -20.42
CA THR A 337 10.98 11.63 -20.69
C THR A 337 9.60 12.21 -20.41
N ARG A 338 8.59 11.67 -21.07
CA ARG A 338 7.22 12.15 -20.97
C ARG A 338 6.57 11.81 -19.63
N LEU A 339 6.84 10.62 -19.09
CA LEU A 339 6.25 10.10 -17.86
C LEU A 339 7.34 9.83 -16.81
N ILE A 340 7.20 10.39 -15.61
CA ILE A 340 8.15 10.23 -14.51
C ILE A 340 7.41 9.75 -13.27
N PHE A 341 7.77 8.56 -12.79
CA PHE A 341 7.25 7.99 -11.55
C PHE A 341 8.16 8.31 -10.37
N PHE A 342 7.58 8.85 -9.28
CA PHE A 342 8.25 8.97 -7.98
C PHE A 342 7.84 7.81 -7.08
N VAL A 343 8.62 6.74 -7.06
CA VAL A 343 8.31 5.48 -6.38
C VAL A 343 9.12 5.32 -5.10
N GLY A 344 8.67 4.50 -4.17
CA GLY A 344 9.38 4.23 -2.91
C GLY A 344 8.44 3.84 -1.78
N GLN A 345 9.01 3.54 -0.62
CA GLN A 345 8.27 3.15 0.57
C GLN A 345 7.30 4.23 1.05
N GLY A 346 6.32 3.83 1.87
CA GLY A 346 5.44 4.81 2.54
C GLY A 346 6.22 5.77 3.44
N GLY A 347 5.80 7.05 3.50
CA GLY A 347 6.39 8.04 4.40
C GLY A 347 7.77 8.59 4.01
N VAL A 348 8.36 8.17 2.88
CA VAL A 348 9.66 8.67 2.42
C VAL A 348 9.59 10.07 1.80
N GLY A 349 8.39 10.59 1.51
CA GLY A 349 8.15 11.92 0.94
C GLY A 349 8.03 11.94 -0.59
N LYS A 350 7.53 10.86 -1.20
CA LYS A 350 7.27 10.77 -2.65
C LYS A 350 6.47 11.96 -3.17
N SER A 351 5.29 12.22 -2.59
CA SER A 351 4.36 13.28 -2.99
C SER A 351 5.00 14.66 -2.98
N SER A 352 5.79 14.98 -1.92
CA SER A 352 6.51 16.26 -1.85
C SER A 352 7.61 16.36 -2.93
N CYS A 353 8.30 15.26 -3.22
CA CYS A 353 9.33 15.23 -4.27
C CYS A 353 8.72 15.32 -5.66
N ALA A 354 7.62 14.62 -5.91
CA ALA A 354 6.87 14.68 -7.17
C ALA A 354 6.30 16.09 -7.44
N ALA A 355 5.66 16.68 -6.42
CA ALA A 355 5.14 18.04 -6.51
C ALA A 355 6.25 19.08 -6.77
N ALA A 356 7.37 18.98 -6.06
CA ALA A 356 8.53 19.87 -6.26
C ALA A 356 9.14 19.72 -7.67
N ALA A 357 9.19 18.51 -8.20
CA ALA A 357 9.62 18.25 -9.57
C ALA A 357 8.63 18.86 -10.57
N ALA A 358 7.33 18.61 -10.41
CA ALA A 358 6.28 19.13 -11.31
C ALA A 358 6.27 20.66 -11.37
N VAL A 359 6.36 21.34 -10.22
CA VAL A 359 6.43 22.81 -10.14
C VAL A 359 7.62 23.34 -10.96
N THR A 360 8.80 22.73 -10.80
CA THR A 360 10.01 23.20 -11.50
C THR A 360 10.03 22.86 -13.00
N LEU A 361 9.47 21.71 -13.39
CA LEU A 361 9.35 21.32 -14.79
C LEU A 361 8.40 22.25 -15.54
N THR A 362 7.29 22.63 -14.92
CA THR A 362 6.32 23.57 -15.53
C THR A 362 6.95 24.90 -15.91
N GLU A 363 7.82 25.45 -15.09
CA GLU A 363 8.50 26.73 -15.39
C GLU A 363 9.48 26.63 -16.57
N LYS A 364 10.05 25.45 -16.79
CA LYS A 364 11.11 25.25 -17.79
C LYS A 364 10.61 24.70 -19.12
N GLU A 365 9.60 23.85 -19.09
CA GLU A 365 9.28 23.00 -20.23
C GLU A 365 7.84 23.18 -20.76
N GLY A 366 6.94 23.81 -20.03
CA GLY A 366 5.54 24.07 -20.45
C GLY A 366 4.53 23.20 -19.69
N PRO A 367 3.42 22.77 -20.31
CA PRO A 367 2.34 22.11 -19.60
C PRO A 367 2.77 20.79 -18.95
N VAL A 368 2.60 20.71 -17.62
CA VAL A 368 2.91 19.50 -16.81
C VAL A 368 1.64 19.04 -16.11
N LEU A 369 1.40 17.75 -16.11
CA LEU A 369 0.36 17.10 -15.31
C LEU A 369 0.99 16.37 -14.14
N LEU A 370 0.53 16.64 -12.93
CA LEU A 370 0.86 15.89 -11.72
C LEU A 370 -0.35 15.03 -11.35
N ILE A 371 -0.19 13.71 -11.35
CA ILE A 371 -1.24 12.75 -10.99
C ILE A 371 -0.84 12.03 -9.71
N SER A 372 -1.72 12.05 -8.70
CA SER A 372 -1.63 11.14 -7.56
C SER A 372 -2.62 10.00 -7.71
N THR A 373 -2.12 8.78 -7.49
CA THR A 373 -2.95 7.58 -7.35
C THR A 373 -3.07 7.15 -5.87
N ASP A 374 -2.48 7.92 -4.94
CA ASP A 374 -2.60 7.68 -3.49
C ASP A 374 -3.98 8.18 -3.00
N PRO A 375 -4.85 7.30 -2.49
CA PRO A 375 -6.19 7.68 -2.01
C PRO A 375 -6.17 8.62 -0.81
N ALA A 376 -5.00 8.89 -0.24
CA ALA A 376 -4.85 9.80 0.90
C ALA A 376 -4.95 11.30 0.55
N HIS A 377 -5.11 11.64 -0.72
CA HIS A 377 -5.31 13.02 -1.18
C HIS A 377 -4.29 14.04 -0.62
N SER A 378 -3.02 13.64 -0.57
CA SER A 378 -1.96 14.46 0.04
C SER A 378 -1.48 15.63 -0.83
N LEU A 379 -1.73 15.61 -2.14
CA LEU A 379 -1.29 16.68 -3.05
C LEU A 379 -2.04 17.98 -2.82
N SER A 380 -3.33 17.93 -2.48
CA SER A 380 -4.14 19.13 -2.15
C SER A 380 -3.50 19.93 -1.02
N GLU A 381 -3.00 19.25 0.03
CA GLU A 381 -2.31 19.90 1.14
C GLU A 381 -0.93 20.43 0.73
N ILE A 382 -0.17 19.65 -0.05
CA ILE A 382 1.19 20.01 -0.49
C ILE A 382 1.15 21.20 -1.45
N LEU A 383 0.20 21.25 -2.39
CA LEU A 383 0.06 22.34 -3.35
C LEU A 383 -0.72 23.54 -2.81
N LEU A 384 -1.34 23.43 -1.61
CA LEU A 384 -2.27 24.42 -1.06
C LEU A 384 -3.39 24.78 -2.05
N SER A 385 -3.89 23.77 -2.75
CA SER A 385 -4.87 23.91 -3.82
C SER A 385 -5.86 22.75 -3.74
N ARG A 386 -7.16 23.05 -3.78
CA ARG A 386 -8.18 22.00 -3.78
C ARG A 386 -8.13 21.27 -5.12
N LEU A 387 -7.80 20.00 -5.07
CA LEU A 387 -7.75 19.09 -6.22
C LEU A 387 -8.97 18.16 -6.21
N THR A 388 -9.28 17.62 -7.37
CA THR A 388 -10.37 16.66 -7.57
C THR A 388 -9.92 15.55 -8.50
N ASP A 389 -10.79 14.63 -8.82
CA ASP A 389 -10.55 13.58 -9.82
C ASP A 389 -10.63 14.11 -11.28
N THR A 390 -10.50 15.41 -11.47
CA THR A 390 -10.40 16.04 -12.78
C THR A 390 -9.11 16.85 -12.89
N GLU A 391 -8.51 16.87 -14.07
CA GLU A 391 -7.32 17.67 -14.35
C GLU A 391 -7.63 19.16 -14.20
N SER A 392 -7.17 19.75 -13.12
CA SER A 392 -7.38 21.16 -12.82
C SER A 392 -6.07 21.91 -12.74
N GLN A 393 -6.06 23.15 -13.24
CA GLN A 393 -4.89 24.00 -13.16
C GLN A 393 -4.62 24.41 -11.72
N VAL A 394 -3.39 24.22 -11.26
CA VAL A 394 -2.96 24.60 -9.91
C VAL A 394 -2.93 26.13 -9.81
N LYS A 395 -3.61 26.66 -8.80
CA LYS A 395 -3.72 28.10 -8.55
C LYS A 395 -2.34 28.76 -8.46
N GLY A 396 -2.14 29.86 -9.17
CA GLY A 396 -0.87 30.61 -9.18
C GLY A 396 0.18 30.06 -10.15
N THR A 397 -0.15 29.09 -11.03
CA THR A 397 0.74 28.58 -12.06
C THR A 397 0.18 28.82 -13.47
N LYS A 398 1.10 28.91 -14.46
CA LYS A 398 0.74 28.89 -15.89
C LYS A 398 1.21 27.57 -16.48
N GLY A 399 0.37 26.52 -16.44
CA GLY A 399 0.68 25.23 -17.07
C GLY A 399 0.93 24.05 -16.14
N LEU A 400 0.87 24.20 -14.80
CA LEU A 400 0.80 23.07 -13.90
C LEU A 400 -0.66 22.67 -13.72
N TYR A 401 -0.96 21.43 -14.08
CA TYR A 401 -2.24 20.78 -13.84
C TYR A 401 -2.03 19.66 -12.81
N ALA A 402 -3.02 19.44 -11.95
CA ALA A 402 -2.96 18.36 -10.99
C ALA A 402 -4.30 17.62 -10.88
N ARG A 403 -4.22 16.33 -10.53
CA ARG A 403 -5.36 15.45 -10.34
C ARG A 403 -5.08 14.48 -9.19
N GLU A 404 -6.04 14.32 -8.30
CA GLU A 404 -6.06 13.26 -7.29
C GLU A 404 -7.14 12.26 -7.69
N LEU A 405 -6.76 11.01 -8.00
CA LEU A 405 -7.68 9.99 -8.49
C LEU A 405 -8.63 9.53 -7.38
N ASP A 406 -9.93 9.55 -7.66
CA ASP A 406 -10.95 8.85 -6.87
C ASP A 406 -11.25 7.50 -7.53
N SER A 407 -10.40 6.53 -7.23
CA SER A 407 -10.48 5.19 -7.78
C SER A 407 -11.79 4.49 -7.43
N ARG A 408 -12.34 4.77 -6.23
CA ARG A 408 -13.62 4.18 -5.78
C ARG A 408 -14.79 4.73 -6.60
N ALA A 409 -14.85 6.05 -6.79
CA ALA A 409 -15.90 6.66 -7.60
C ALA A 409 -15.84 6.18 -9.06
N TRP A 410 -14.63 6.09 -9.62
CA TRP A 410 -14.40 5.58 -10.96
C TRP A 410 -14.91 4.14 -11.12
N PHE A 411 -14.53 3.24 -10.22
CA PHE A 411 -14.92 1.85 -10.26
C PHE A 411 -16.43 1.64 -10.03
N ASN A 412 -17.01 2.36 -9.09
CA ASN A 412 -18.45 2.33 -8.84
C ASN A 412 -19.26 2.80 -10.06
N SER A 413 -18.76 3.82 -10.77
CA SER A 413 -19.35 4.29 -12.02
C SER A 413 -19.28 3.22 -13.12
N LEU A 414 -18.13 2.54 -13.27
CA LEU A 414 -17.96 1.45 -14.22
C LEU A 414 -18.91 0.27 -13.87
N ARG A 415 -18.92 -0.15 -12.61
CA ARG A 415 -19.76 -1.22 -12.09
C ARG A 415 -21.25 -0.94 -12.29
N LYS A 416 -21.68 0.29 -12.02
CA LYS A 416 -23.07 0.72 -12.23
C LYS A 416 -23.48 0.59 -13.69
N ARG A 417 -22.66 1.09 -14.61
CA ARG A 417 -22.92 0.97 -16.07
C ARG A 417 -23.02 -0.47 -16.54
N VAL A 418 -22.09 -1.33 -16.06
CA VAL A 418 -22.12 -2.77 -16.38
C VAL A 418 -23.42 -3.41 -15.90
N LYS A 419 -23.84 -3.12 -14.68
CA LYS A 419 -25.10 -3.65 -14.12
C LYS A 419 -26.31 -3.18 -14.92
N GLU A 420 -26.40 -1.88 -15.18
CA GLU A 420 -27.52 -1.27 -15.94
C GLU A 420 -27.61 -1.85 -17.36
N THR A 421 -26.47 -1.97 -18.06
CA THR A 421 -26.44 -2.57 -19.41
C THR A 421 -26.82 -4.04 -19.36
N THR A 422 -26.31 -4.80 -18.39
CA THR A 422 -26.66 -6.21 -18.22
C THR A 422 -28.15 -6.37 -17.94
N ASP A 423 -28.72 -5.58 -17.03
CA ASP A 423 -30.15 -5.64 -16.70
C ASP A 423 -31.02 -5.33 -17.92
N ALA A 424 -30.73 -4.26 -18.66
CA ALA A 424 -31.51 -3.88 -19.85
C ALA A 424 -31.50 -4.97 -20.93
N VAL A 425 -30.35 -5.61 -21.15
CA VAL A 425 -30.24 -6.69 -22.15
C VAL A 425 -31.02 -7.94 -21.74
N PHE A 426 -30.92 -8.33 -20.48
CA PHE A 426 -31.55 -9.55 -20.01
C PHE A 426 -33.07 -9.39 -19.75
N GLU A 427 -33.57 -8.20 -19.45
CA GLU A 427 -34.98 -7.89 -19.39
C GLU A 427 -35.66 -8.05 -20.78
N SER A 428 -34.96 -7.64 -21.83
CA SER A 428 -35.44 -7.81 -23.21
C SER A 428 -35.41 -9.26 -23.70
N ALA A 429 -34.54 -10.11 -23.11
CA ALA A 429 -34.34 -11.50 -23.52
C ALA A 429 -35.27 -12.51 -22.82
N GLY A 430 -36.10 -12.08 -21.86
CA GLY A 430 -37.01 -12.92 -21.08
C GLY A 430 -36.36 -13.62 -19.88
N ASN A 431 -37.01 -13.52 -18.74
CA ASN A 431 -36.44 -13.88 -17.40
C ASN A 431 -36.61 -15.38 -17.07
N LYS A 432 -36.31 -16.32 -17.98
CA LYS A 432 -36.48 -17.76 -17.70
C LYS A 432 -35.17 -18.52 -17.60
N GLY A 433 -34.96 -19.15 -16.44
CA GLY A 433 -34.00 -20.24 -16.17
C GLY A 433 -32.51 -19.90 -16.47
N GLU A 434 -31.99 -20.42 -17.58
CA GLU A 434 -30.58 -20.32 -17.98
C GLU A 434 -30.12 -18.88 -18.27
N VAL A 435 -31.05 -18.00 -18.68
CA VAL A 435 -30.79 -16.58 -18.96
C VAL A 435 -30.63 -15.79 -17.66
N ALA A 436 -31.35 -16.14 -16.61
CA ALA A 436 -31.20 -15.54 -15.29
C ALA A 436 -29.81 -15.86 -14.66
N TYR A 437 -29.29 -17.04 -14.95
CA TYR A 437 -27.96 -17.47 -14.55
C TYR A 437 -26.86 -16.60 -15.19
N ASP A 438 -26.86 -16.48 -16.52
CA ASP A 438 -25.86 -15.69 -17.23
C ASP A 438 -25.89 -14.21 -16.81
N ARG A 439 -27.09 -13.67 -16.50
CA ARG A 439 -27.26 -12.33 -15.92
C ARG A 439 -26.55 -12.20 -14.58
N GLU A 440 -26.73 -13.16 -13.67
CA GLU A 440 -26.12 -13.15 -12.34
C GLU A 440 -24.58 -13.27 -12.43
N VAL A 441 -24.09 -14.14 -13.30
CA VAL A 441 -22.65 -14.29 -13.54
C VAL A 441 -22.04 -12.99 -14.06
N LEU A 442 -22.61 -12.38 -15.09
CA LEU A 442 -22.09 -11.14 -15.66
C LEU A 442 -22.12 -9.96 -14.67
N LYS A 443 -23.18 -9.86 -13.85
CA LYS A 443 -23.27 -8.84 -12.79
C LYS A 443 -22.16 -8.95 -11.76
N ASN A 444 -21.80 -10.17 -11.38
CA ASN A 444 -20.81 -10.43 -10.35
C ASN A 444 -19.38 -10.59 -10.89
N LEU A 445 -19.22 -10.69 -12.20
CA LEU A 445 -17.92 -10.88 -12.85
C LEU A 445 -16.95 -9.73 -12.56
N PHE A 446 -17.44 -8.49 -12.51
CA PHE A 446 -16.62 -7.34 -12.16
C PHE A 446 -16.23 -7.31 -10.67
N ASP A 447 -17.04 -7.91 -9.81
CA ASP A 447 -16.68 -8.07 -8.39
C ASP A 447 -15.62 -9.18 -8.19
N ALA A 448 -15.47 -10.05 -9.21
CA ALA A 448 -14.49 -11.12 -9.26
C ALA A 448 -13.25 -10.78 -10.13
N ALA A 449 -13.07 -9.52 -10.50
CA ALA A 449 -11.91 -9.10 -11.27
C ALA A 449 -10.59 -9.47 -10.55
N PRO A 450 -9.56 -9.95 -11.29
CA PRO A 450 -8.28 -10.38 -10.69
C PRO A 450 -7.39 -9.21 -10.26
N VAL A 451 -7.89 -7.98 -10.32
CA VAL A 451 -7.14 -6.76 -10.04
C VAL A 451 -7.95 -5.79 -9.19
N ASP A 452 -7.25 -5.01 -8.39
CA ASP A 452 -7.88 -3.99 -7.57
C ASP A 452 -8.43 -2.84 -8.41
N SER A 453 -9.55 -2.30 -7.99
CA SER A 453 -10.21 -1.16 -8.64
C SER A 453 -9.32 0.07 -8.75
N GLU A 454 -8.43 0.25 -7.78
CA GLU A 454 -7.49 1.36 -7.72
C GLU A 454 -6.45 1.28 -8.83
N ASP A 455 -5.93 0.09 -9.08
CA ASP A 455 -4.93 -0.16 -10.11
C ASP A 455 -5.50 0.06 -11.53
N LEU A 456 -6.74 -0.41 -11.78
CA LEU A 456 -7.43 -0.16 -13.07
C LEU A 456 -7.72 1.32 -13.31
N ALA A 457 -8.15 2.05 -12.28
CA ALA A 457 -8.41 3.48 -12.37
C ALA A 457 -7.12 4.24 -12.68
N ALA A 458 -6.02 3.91 -11.98
CA ALA A 458 -4.70 4.49 -12.22
C ALA A 458 -4.22 4.24 -13.64
N LEU A 459 -4.28 2.99 -14.12
CA LEU A 459 -3.90 2.63 -15.48
C LEU A 459 -4.73 3.40 -16.51
N SER A 460 -6.05 3.45 -16.35
CA SER A 460 -6.93 4.18 -17.27
C SER A 460 -6.56 5.67 -17.34
N ALA A 461 -6.38 6.32 -16.18
CA ALA A 461 -6.04 7.74 -16.11
C ALA A 461 -4.67 8.06 -16.72
N LEU A 462 -3.65 7.23 -16.43
CA LEU A 462 -2.31 7.39 -17.00
C LEU A 462 -2.30 7.16 -18.51
N SER A 463 -3.04 6.15 -18.99
CA SER A 463 -3.17 5.90 -20.42
C SER A 463 -3.88 7.05 -21.15
N ASP A 464 -4.94 7.61 -20.56
CA ASP A 464 -5.64 8.76 -21.13
C ASP A 464 -4.71 9.96 -21.23
N ALA A 465 -3.94 10.25 -20.20
CA ALA A 465 -2.96 11.35 -20.20
C ALA A 465 -1.85 11.14 -21.25
N LEU A 466 -1.45 9.88 -21.48
CA LEU A 466 -0.49 9.54 -22.54
C LEU A 466 -1.07 9.67 -23.95
N ILE A 467 -2.33 9.31 -24.16
CA ILE A 467 -2.99 9.35 -25.48
C ILE A 467 -3.31 10.78 -25.89
N GLN A 468 -3.78 11.61 -24.96
CA GLN A 468 -4.24 12.99 -25.26
C GLN A 468 -3.14 13.95 -25.70
N GLU A 469 -1.86 13.62 -25.48
CA GLU A 469 -0.68 14.45 -25.88
C GLU A 469 -0.72 15.93 -25.44
N ARG A 470 -1.65 16.28 -24.53
CA ARG A 470 -1.84 17.65 -24.04
C ARG A 470 -0.67 18.15 -23.19
N PHE A 471 -0.02 17.21 -22.47
CA PHE A 471 1.03 17.55 -21.53
C PHE A 471 2.40 17.12 -22.05
N LYS A 472 3.39 18.01 -21.95
CA LYS A 472 4.79 17.67 -22.26
C LYS A 472 5.36 16.66 -21.28
N ARG A 473 4.97 16.80 -20.01
CA ARG A 473 5.43 15.95 -18.91
C ARG A 473 4.26 15.51 -18.06
N ILE A 474 4.32 14.29 -17.61
CA ILE A 474 3.39 13.71 -16.65
C ILE A 474 4.23 13.23 -15.47
N VAL A 475 4.01 13.78 -14.29
CA VAL A 475 4.65 13.37 -13.03
C VAL A 475 3.64 12.55 -12.26
N VAL A 476 4.03 11.33 -11.88
CA VAL A 476 3.16 10.41 -11.15
C VAL A 476 3.65 10.25 -9.73
N ASP A 477 2.76 10.49 -8.79
CA ASP A 477 2.91 10.19 -7.37
C ASP A 477 2.07 8.96 -7.04
N PRO A 478 2.62 7.75 -7.18
CA PRO A 478 1.88 6.54 -6.90
C PRO A 478 1.84 6.25 -5.41
N SER A 479 0.90 5.46 -5.01
CA SER A 479 0.85 4.80 -3.71
C SER A 479 2.17 4.06 -3.37
N PRO A 480 2.36 3.53 -2.14
CA PRO A 480 3.61 2.92 -1.72
C PRO A 480 4.15 1.81 -2.64
N ALA A 481 5.43 1.44 -2.47
CA ALA A 481 6.20 0.57 -3.38
C ALA A 481 5.53 -0.76 -3.78
N GLY A 482 4.76 -1.39 -2.90
CA GLY A 482 4.01 -2.62 -3.22
C GLY A 482 2.97 -2.41 -4.32
N GLU A 483 2.31 -1.25 -4.31
CA GLU A 483 1.31 -0.89 -5.34
C GLU A 483 1.97 -0.52 -6.68
N VAL A 484 3.19 0.03 -6.65
CA VAL A 484 3.96 0.24 -7.89
C VAL A 484 4.32 -1.09 -8.55
N VAL A 485 4.68 -2.10 -7.76
CA VAL A 485 4.93 -3.45 -8.27
C VAL A 485 3.66 -4.00 -8.94
N ARG A 486 2.51 -3.85 -8.30
CA ARG A 486 1.21 -4.26 -8.86
C ARG A 486 0.87 -3.48 -10.12
N LEU A 487 1.03 -2.15 -10.13
CA LEU A 487 0.77 -1.33 -11.31
C LEU A 487 1.64 -1.75 -12.52
N VAL A 488 2.89 -2.14 -12.28
CA VAL A 488 3.78 -2.66 -13.33
C VAL A 488 3.35 -4.04 -13.82
N GLN A 489 2.81 -4.89 -12.94
CA GLN A 489 2.32 -6.23 -13.28
C GLN A 489 0.89 -6.24 -13.84
N LEU A 490 0.18 -5.12 -13.68
CA LEU A 490 -1.23 -5.01 -14.03
C LEU A 490 -1.55 -5.40 -15.48
N PRO A 491 -0.77 -5.00 -16.50
CA PRO A 491 -1.01 -5.43 -17.88
C PRO A 491 -1.03 -6.95 -18.03
N ASP A 492 -0.08 -7.66 -17.38
CA ASP A 492 0.02 -9.12 -17.43
C ASP A 492 -1.21 -9.80 -16.78
N ALA A 493 -1.72 -9.23 -15.70
CA ALA A 493 -2.83 -9.77 -14.93
C ALA A 493 -4.21 -9.48 -15.57
N VAL A 494 -4.41 -8.26 -16.08
CA VAL A 494 -5.74 -7.81 -16.48
C VAL A 494 -6.06 -8.10 -17.95
N ARG A 495 -5.06 -8.12 -18.83
CA ARG A 495 -5.27 -8.29 -20.28
C ARG A 495 -5.94 -9.62 -20.65
N PRO A 496 -5.53 -10.79 -20.08
CA PRO A 496 -6.21 -12.06 -20.38
C PRO A 496 -7.67 -12.05 -19.97
N TRP A 497 -7.96 -11.53 -18.77
CA TRP A 497 -9.31 -11.40 -18.23
C TRP A 497 -10.20 -10.46 -19.06
N LEU A 498 -9.70 -9.27 -19.44
CA LEU A 498 -10.41 -8.35 -20.33
C LEU A 498 -10.65 -8.96 -21.71
N SER A 499 -9.70 -9.73 -22.23
CA SER A 499 -9.86 -10.39 -23.53
C SER A 499 -10.94 -11.47 -23.49
N ALA A 500 -10.99 -12.26 -22.43
CA ALA A 500 -12.04 -13.25 -22.22
C ALA A 500 -13.41 -12.57 -22.06
N LEU A 501 -13.49 -11.50 -21.26
CA LEU A 501 -14.69 -10.70 -21.10
C LEU A 501 -15.17 -10.11 -22.43
N LEU A 502 -14.26 -9.54 -23.23
CA LEU A 502 -14.59 -9.02 -24.55
C LEU A 502 -15.13 -10.11 -25.47
N GLY A 503 -14.53 -11.31 -25.45
CA GLY A 503 -15.01 -12.47 -26.21
C GLY A 503 -16.46 -12.81 -25.92
N VAL A 504 -16.85 -12.77 -24.64
CA VAL A 504 -18.24 -12.95 -24.21
C VAL A 504 -19.14 -11.80 -24.72
N LEU A 505 -18.75 -10.56 -24.47
CA LEU A 505 -19.57 -9.38 -24.82
C LEU A 505 -19.83 -9.24 -26.32
N VAL A 506 -18.83 -9.61 -27.16
CA VAL A 506 -18.96 -9.57 -28.63
C VAL A 506 -20.00 -10.56 -29.12
N LYS A 507 -20.14 -11.75 -28.51
CA LYS A 507 -21.19 -12.72 -28.84
C LYS A 507 -22.62 -12.15 -28.67
N TYR A 508 -22.77 -11.18 -27.75
CA TYR A 508 -24.06 -10.55 -27.43
C TYR A 508 -24.19 -9.11 -27.92
N ARG A 509 -23.29 -8.68 -28.80
CA ARG A 509 -23.29 -7.32 -29.37
C ARG A 509 -24.64 -6.95 -30.01
N SER A 510 -25.23 -7.88 -30.76
CA SER A 510 -26.54 -7.69 -31.41
C SER A 510 -27.72 -7.66 -30.43
N LYS A 511 -27.53 -8.08 -29.18
CA LYS A 511 -28.53 -8.10 -28.11
C LYS A 511 -28.41 -6.92 -27.13
N GLY A 512 -27.66 -5.87 -27.49
CA GLY A 512 -27.51 -4.65 -26.69
C GLY A 512 -26.22 -4.54 -25.87
N MET A 513 -25.28 -5.52 -25.96
CA MET A 513 -23.99 -5.47 -25.26
C MET A 513 -22.89 -4.70 -26.05
N GLY A 514 -23.25 -4.04 -27.15
CA GLY A 514 -22.27 -3.37 -28.02
C GLY A 514 -21.46 -2.31 -27.32
N ASP A 515 -22.11 -1.40 -26.60
CA ASP A 515 -21.44 -0.29 -25.90
C ASP A 515 -20.48 -0.79 -24.82
N LEU A 516 -20.86 -1.87 -24.10
CA LEU A 516 -19.99 -2.48 -23.09
C LEU A 516 -18.77 -3.16 -23.74
N ALA A 517 -18.98 -3.87 -24.87
CA ALA A 517 -17.89 -4.47 -25.64
C ALA A 517 -16.91 -3.40 -26.14
N ASP A 518 -17.40 -2.26 -26.62
CA ASP A 518 -16.57 -1.15 -27.08
C ASP A 518 -15.79 -0.50 -25.92
N GLN A 519 -16.39 -0.37 -24.73
CA GLN A 519 -15.69 0.11 -23.53
C GLN A 519 -14.57 -0.86 -23.08
N VAL A 520 -14.84 -2.16 -23.07
CA VAL A 520 -13.81 -3.17 -22.72
C VAL A 520 -12.70 -3.18 -23.77
N SER A 521 -13.05 -3.07 -25.05
CA SER A 521 -12.07 -2.96 -26.14
C SER A 521 -11.17 -1.72 -25.98
N LEU A 522 -11.75 -0.58 -25.61
CA LEU A 522 -10.99 0.63 -25.31
C LEU A 522 -10.05 0.44 -24.12
N LEU A 523 -10.53 -0.24 -23.07
CA LEU A 523 -9.70 -0.53 -21.90
C LEU A 523 -8.51 -1.44 -22.26
N ILE A 524 -8.70 -2.45 -23.11
CA ILE A 524 -7.62 -3.30 -23.64
C ILE A 524 -6.58 -2.45 -24.39
N LYS A 525 -7.01 -1.50 -25.22
CA LYS A 525 -6.11 -0.58 -25.93
C LYS A 525 -5.32 0.29 -24.95
N LYS A 526 -5.96 0.78 -23.89
CA LYS A 526 -5.29 1.56 -22.83
C LYS A 526 -4.25 0.72 -22.09
N VAL A 527 -4.57 -0.53 -21.74
CA VAL A 527 -3.61 -1.46 -21.11
C VAL A 527 -2.40 -1.66 -22.00
N LYS A 528 -2.62 -1.94 -23.29
CA LYS A 528 -1.52 -2.12 -24.26
C LYS A 528 -0.65 -0.86 -24.40
N ARG A 529 -1.28 0.33 -24.52
CA ARG A 529 -0.52 1.60 -24.63
C ARG A 529 0.32 1.89 -23.39
N PHE A 530 -0.21 1.57 -22.21
CA PHE A 530 0.52 1.73 -20.95
C PHE A 530 1.71 0.76 -20.87
N GLU A 531 1.52 -0.50 -21.25
CA GLU A 531 2.58 -1.53 -21.30
C GLU A 531 3.73 -1.09 -22.24
N GLU A 532 3.39 -0.66 -23.45
CA GLU A 532 4.37 -0.14 -24.43
C GLU A 532 5.16 1.04 -23.88
N ALA A 533 4.47 1.99 -23.22
CA ALA A 533 5.11 3.14 -22.61
C ALA A 533 6.06 2.74 -21.47
N LEU A 534 5.65 1.83 -20.58
CA LEU A 534 6.48 1.36 -19.47
C LEU A 534 7.81 0.78 -19.94
N LEU A 535 7.81 0.04 -21.04
CA LEU A 535 9.00 -0.61 -21.60
C LEU A 535 9.91 0.36 -22.39
N SER A 536 9.42 1.56 -22.69
CA SER A 536 10.17 2.58 -23.42
C SER A 536 10.95 3.50 -22.47
N ALA A 537 12.26 3.34 -22.37
CA ALA A 537 13.12 4.22 -21.57
C ALA A 537 13.12 5.70 -22.04
N ASN A 538 12.66 5.96 -23.26
CA ASN A 538 12.49 7.30 -23.77
C ASN A 538 11.16 7.94 -23.36
N GLU A 539 10.18 7.14 -22.99
CA GLU A 539 8.87 7.61 -22.55
C GLU A 539 8.70 7.61 -21.03
N VAL A 540 9.24 6.61 -20.33
CA VAL A 540 9.02 6.42 -18.90
C VAL A 540 10.33 6.27 -18.14
N ARG A 541 10.43 6.95 -17.00
CA ARG A 541 11.52 6.78 -16.03
C ARG A 541 11.01 6.76 -14.60
N PHE A 542 11.74 6.02 -13.77
CA PHE A 542 11.46 5.87 -12.35
C PHE A 542 12.51 6.59 -11.52
N ILE A 543 12.05 7.39 -10.56
CA ILE A 543 12.88 8.01 -9.51
C ILE A 543 12.50 7.30 -8.22
N VAL A 544 13.46 6.57 -7.64
CA VAL A 544 13.22 5.83 -6.41
C VAL A 544 13.52 6.72 -5.21
N VAL A 545 12.49 7.14 -4.48
CA VAL A 545 12.62 7.97 -3.28
C VAL A 545 12.83 7.06 -2.07
N SER A 546 13.86 7.33 -1.29
CA SER A 546 14.22 6.57 -0.11
C SER A 546 14.59 7.50 1.07
N ARG A 547 14.80 6.90 2.24
CA ARG A 547 15.35 7.57 3.43
C ARG A 547 16.80 7.13 3.62
N GLY A 548 17.62 8.01 4.18
CA GLY A 548 18.97 7.67 4.61
C GLY A 548 18.97 6.84 5.90
N GLU A 549 18.23 5.75 5.92
CA GLU A 549 18.07 4.87 7.09
C GLU A 549 18.51 3.44 6.73
N GLU A 550 19.19 2.78 7.65
CA GLU A 550 19.68 1.41 7.42
C GLU A 550 18.56 0.42 7.04
N LEU A 551 17.39 0.55 7.66
CA LEU A 551 16.20 -0.28 7.35
C LEU A 551 15.60 -0.02 5.96
N ALA A 552 15.90 1.14 5.37
CA ALA A 552 15.44 1.47 4.02
C ALA A 552 16.31 0.84 2.93
N ILE A 553 17.57 0.46 3.26
CA ILE A 553 18.54 -0.06 2.28
C ILE A 553 18.01 -1.32 1.58
N PRO A 554 17.70 -2.42 2.28
CA PRO A 554 17.29 -3.65 1.59
C PRO A 554 15.97 -3.48 0.82
N LYS A 555 15.06 -2.67 1.31
CA LYS A 555 13.78 -2.39 0.64
C LYS A 555 13.97 -1.61 -0.66
N THR A 556 14.85 -0.59 -0.62
CA THR A 556 15.16 0.22 -1.80
C THR A 556 15.93 -0.60 -2.83
N GLU A 557 16.87 -1.42 -2.37
CA GLU A 557 17.64 -2.34 -3.22
C GLU A 557 16.72 -3.31 -3.96
N ARG A 558 15.80 -3.98 -3.26
CA ARG A 558 14.80 -4.87 -3.89
C ARG A 558 13.93 -4.15 -4.92
N LEU A 559 13.45 -2.94 -4.61
CA LEU A 559 12.63 -2.17 -5.55
C LEU A 559 13.41 -1.81 -6.81
N VAL A 560 14.66 -1.34 -6.69
CA VAL A 560 15.50 -1.02 -7.84
C VAL A 560 15.79 -2.27 -8.68
N GLN A 561 16.18 -3.38 -8.03
CA GLN A 561 16.44 -4.65 -8.70
C GLN A 561 15.19 -5.18 -9.40
N TYR A 562 14.01 -5.07 -8.78
CA TYR A 562 12.75 -5.45 -9.39
C TYR A 562 12.48 -4.64 -10.67
N LEU A 563 12.57 -3.31 -10.60
CA LEU A 563 12.36 -2.45 -11.76
C LEU A 563 13.36 -2.78 -12.89
N GLN A 564 14.63 -2.98 -12.55
CA GLN A 564 15.69 -3.34 -13.50
C GLN A 564 15.45 -4.74 -14.11
N SER A 565 15.01 -5.72 -13.32
CA SER A 565 14.70 -7.07 -13.82
C SER A 565 13.53 -7.07 -14.82
N ARG A 566 12.62 -6.10 -14.71
CA ARG A 566 11.54 -5.84 -15.66
C ARG A 566 11.95 -4.92 -16.82
N LYS A 567 13.25 -4.61 -16.96
CA LYS A 567 13.80 -3.68 -17.98
C LYS A 567 13.24 -2.26 -17.90
N LEU A 568 12.77 -1.83 -16.73
CA LEU A 568 12.26 -0.49 -16.51
C LEU A 568 13.40 0.47 -16.18
N ALA A 569 13.35 1.67 -16.76
CA ALA A 569 14.43 2.65 -16.65
C ALA A 569 14.40 3.38 -15.30
N VAL A 570 15.28 3.00 -14.38
CA VAL A 570 15.51 3.72 -13.12
C VAL A 570 16.50 4.86 -13.38
N GLU A 571 16.04 6.11 -13.24
CA GLU A 571 16.86 7.29 -13.51
C GLU A 571 17.83 7.56 -12.36
N ARG A 572 17.35 7.54 -11.13
CA ARG A 572 18.13 7.80 -9.92
C ARG A 572 17.45 7.31 -8.65
N VAL A 573 18.23 7.22 -7.58
CA VAL A 573 17.71 7.14 -6.22
C VAL A 573 17.79 8.52 -5.59
N LEU A 574 16.68 9.00 -5.02
CA LEU A 574 16.57 10.25 -4.29
C LEU A 574 16.48 9.97 -2.79
N VAL A 575 17.56 10.19 -2.06
CA VAL A 575 17.61 10.06 -0.60
C VAL A 575 17.08 11.33 0.03
N ASN A 576 15.86 11.25 0.55
CA ASN A 576 15.13 12.40 1.07
C ASN A 576 15.33 12.58 2.58
N ARG A 577 15.15 13.82 3.05
CA ARG A 577 15.22 14.25 4.47
C ARG A 577 16.58 13.98 5.13
N VAL A 578 17.66 14.12 4.43
CA VAL A 578 19.01 14.07 5.01
C VAL A 578 19.26 15.35 5.81
N LEU A 579 19.61 15.19 7.08
CA LEU A 579 19.83 16.35 7.95
C LEU A 579 21.00 17.22 7.44
N PRO A 580 20.88 18.55 7.53
CA PRO A 580 21.99 19.45 7.24
C PRO A 580 23.10 19.32 8.32
N LYS A 581 24.30 19.82 8.03
CA LYS A 581 25.40 19.90 8.99
C LYS A 581 24.95 20.66 10.25
N SER A 582 25.29 20.15 11.42
CA SER A 582 24.83 20.69 12.69
C SER A 582 25.96 20.62 13.74
N THR A 583 26.00 21.61 14.64
CA THR A 583 26.83 21.58 15.84
C THR A 583 26.24 20.71 16.96
N CYS A 584 24.97 20.35 16.88
CA CYS A 584 24.32 19.46 17.82
C CYS A 584 24.78 18.02 17.59
N ALA A 585 25.35 17.38 18.58
CA ALA A 585 25.86 16.01 18.49
C ALA A 585 24.79 15.01 18.02
N LYS A 586 23.57 15.12 18.56
CA LYS A 586 22.43 14.28 18.18
C LYS A 586 22.06 14.41 16.69
N CYS A 587 21.98 15.64 16.18
CA CYS A 587 21.67 15.89 14.77
C CYS A 587 22.83 15.45 13.87
N GLU A 588 24.08 15.68 14.26
CA GLU A 588 25.24 15.33 13.45
C GLU A 588 25.46 13.81 13.40
N ASN A 589 25.30 13.09 14.50
CA ASN A 589 25.33 11.62 14.50
C ASN A 589 24.31 11.05 13.56
N ARG A 590 23.09 11.55 13.62
CA ARG A 590 22.01 11.13 12.71
C ARG A 590 22.35 11.43 11.25
N ARG A 591 22.84 12.64 10.96
CA ARG A 591 23.30 13.01 9.61
C ARG A 591 24.38 12.08 9.07
N ARG A 592 25.36 11.72 9.90
CA ARG A 592 26.42 10.78 9.50
C ARG A 592 25.86 9.42 9.13
N ASN A 593 24.92 8.90 9.91
CA ASN A 593 24.24 7.64 9.62
C ASN A 593 23.42 7.71 8.31
N GLU A 594 22.70 8.82 8.11
CA GLU A 594 21.90 9.05 6.89
C GLU A 594 22.79 9.12 5.62
N LEU A 595 23.94 9.78 5.71
CA LEU A 595 24.90 9.86 4.62
C LEU A 595 25.65 8.52 4.41
N ALA A 596 25.93 7.78 5.47
CA ALA A 596 26.52 6.44 5.34
C ALA A 596 25.57 5.50 4.59
N ALA A 597 24.27 5.51 4.91
CA ALA A 597 23.26 4.77 4.19
C ALA A 597 23.17 5.20 2.71
N ALA A 598 23.23 6.52 2.44
CA ALA A 598 23.24 7.04 1.07
C ALA A 598 24.44 6.53 0.26
N LYS A 599 25.64 6.48 0.83
CA LYS A 599 26.84 5.93 0.18
C LYS A 599 26.71 4.43 -0.12
N ILE A 600 26.00 3.68 0.73
CA ILE A 600 25.72 2.26 0.48
C ILE A 600 24.83 2.12 -0.76
N PHE A 601 23.80 2.95 -0.91
CA PHE A 601 22.98 2.97 -2.12
C PHE A 601 23.81 3.23 -3.38
N GLU A 602 24.67 4.25 -3.34
CA GLU A 602 25.53 4.60 -4.48
C GLU A 602 26.42 3.42 -4.92
N LYS A 603 27.01 2.72 -3.94
CA LYS A 603 27.90 1.59 -4.20
C LYS A 603 27.17 0.34 -4.72
N LYS A 604 25.94 0.07 -4.21
CA LYS A 604 25.24 -1.20 -4.47
C LYS A 604 24.33 -1.17 -5.68
N LEU A 605 23.72 -0.02 -5.99
CA LEU A 605 22.58 0.02 -6.92
C LEU A 605 22.98 0.32 -8.37
N GLY A 606 24.18 0.85 -8.59
CA GLY A 606 24.65 1.18 -9.95
C GLY A 606 23.83 2.27 -10.67
N VAL A 607 23.03 3.06 -9.91
CA VAL A 607 22.20 4.16 -10.42
C VAL A 607 22.64 5.47 -9.77
N PRO A 608 22.49 6.62 -10.46
CA PRO A 608 22.84 7.92 -9.92
C PRO A 608 22.11 8.21 -8.60
N LEU A 609 22.79 8.86 -7.66
CA LEU A 609 22.24 9.23 -6.38
C LEU A 609 22.04 10.75 -6.28
N THR A 610 20.89 11.14 -5.77
CA THR A 610 20.55 12.52 -5.43
C THR A 610 20.11 12.59 -3.97
N VAL A 611 20.50 13.65 -3.28
CA VAL A 611 20.11 13.91 -1.90
C VAL A 611 19.19 15.12 -1.84
N ALA A 612 18.08 14.98 -1.11
CA ALA A 612 17.22 16.10 -0.74
C ALA A 612 17.36 16.37 0.76
N PRO A 613 17.71 17.61 1.16
CA PRO A 613 17.93 17.93 2.56
C PRO A 613 16.62 17.92 3.36
N ALA A 614 16.75 17.63 4.66
CA ALA A 614 15.66 17.82 5.61
C ALA A 614 15.38 19.32 5.78
N LEU A 615 14.15 19.72 5.56
CA LEU A 615 13.68 21.07 5.84
C LEU A 615 13.13 21.14 7.27
N GLY A 616 13.07 22.34 7.85
CA GLY A 616 12.50 22.55 9.17
C GLY A 616 11.01 22.17 9.25
N ARG A 617 10.28 22.25 8.11
CA ARG A 617 8.89 21.82 7.96
C ARG A 617 8.69 21.11 6.61
N HIS A 618 7.54 20.50 6.43
CA HIS A 618 7.15 19.96 5.14
C HIS A 618 6.98 21.09 4.12
N PRO A 619 7.59 20.99 2.93
CA PRO A 619 7.43 22.01 1.91
C PRO A 619 5.98 21.99 1.41
N ALA A 620 5.31 23.14 1.46
CA ALA A 620 3.95 23.32 0.98
C ALA A 620 3.83 24.65 0.20
N GLY A 621 3.02 24.63 -0.85
CA GLY A 621 2.86 25.74 -1.77
C GLY A 621 4.04 25.90 -2.75
N LEU A 622 3.79 26.60 -3.83
CA LEU A 622 4.68 26.67 -4.99
C LEU A 622 6.09 27.18 -4.67
N ARG A 623 6.18 28.21 -3.83
CA ARG A 623 7.47 28.82 -3.46
C ARG A 623 8.39 27.86 -2.70
N GLU A 624 7.84 27.15 -1.72
CA GLU A 624 8.62 26.22 -0.90
C GLU A 624 8.97 24.95 -1.68
N LEU A 625 8.07 24.44 -2.50
CA LEU A 625 8.32 23.30 -3.37
C LEU A 625 9.44 23.58 -4.37
N LYS A 626 9.45 24.79 -4.98
CA LYS A 626 10.53 25.23 -5.85
C LYS A 626 11.85 25.31 -5.10
N ALA A 627 11.88 25.96 -3.93
CA ALA A 627 13.06 26.05 -3.08
C ALA A 627 13.56 24.66 -2.67
N PHE A 628 12.66 23.76 -2.34
CA PHE A 628 12.99 22.38 -2.01
C PHE A 628 13.65 21.64 -3.19
N ARG A 629 13.08 21.73 -4.39
CA ARG A 629 13.68 21.10 -5.57
C ARG A 629 15.05 21.66 -5.91
N THR A 630 15.27 22.96 -5.77
CA THR A 630 16.57 23.59 -6.04
C THR A 630 17.63 23.25 -4.99
N SER A 631 17.23 22.81 -3.80
CA SER A 631 18.15 22.37 -2.74
C SER A 631 18.67 20.94 -2.93
N TRP A 632 18.21 20.19 -3.92
CA TRP A 632 18.69 18.84 -4.18
C TRP A 632 20.12 18.86 -4.73
N TYR A 633 20.95 17.89 -4.31
CA TYR A 633 22.34 17.82 -4.72
C TYR A 633 22.80 16.38 -4.97
N ALA A 634 23.88 16.22 -5.74
CA ALA A 634 24.55 14.93 -5.94
C ALA A 634 25.67 14.76 -4.90
N LEU A 635 25.87 13.54 -4.40
CA LEU A 635 26.97 13.23 -3.48
C LEU A 635 28.30 13.12 -4.21
N SER A 636 28.30 12.60 -5.42
CA SER A 636 29.46 12.44 -6.30
C SER A 636 29.18 13.10 -7.65
N ALA A 637 30.23 13.47 -8.37
CA ALA A 637 30.09 13.91 -9.76
C ALA A 637 29.38 12.80 -10.58
N PRO A 638 28.40 13.14 -11.45
CA PRO A 638 27.71 12.15 -12.22
C PRO A 638 28.72 11.38 -13.08
N ALA A 639 28.78 10.07 -12.90
CA ALA A 639 29.51 9.21 -13.82
C ALA A 639 28.98 9.46 -15.24
N LYS A 640 29.86 9.65 -16.20
CA LYS A 640 29.46 9.77 -17.62
C LYS A 640 28.62 8.54 -17.95
N ILE A 641 27.31 8.72 -18.11
CA ILE A 641 26.43 7.67 -18.58
C ILE A 641 26.89 7.33 -19.99
N LYS A 642 27.52 6.17 -20.16
CA LYS A 642 27.73 5.62 -21.49
C LYS A 642 26.35 5.43 -22.09
N ALA A 643 26.06 6.16 -23.18
CA ALA A 643 24.89 5.94 -23.98
C ALA A 643 24.97 4.47 -24.48
N ALA A 644 24.00 3.65 -24.04
CA ALA A 644 23.78 2.32 -24.58
C ALA A 644 22.67 2.38 -25.61
#